data_124aa969a2c56739541a4ec9c04ece5a
#
_entry.id   124aa969a2c56739541a4ec9c04ece5a
#
_cell.length_a   1.000
_cell.length_b   1.000
_cell.length_c   1.000
_cell.angle_alpha   90.00
_cell.angle_beta   90.00
_cell.angle_gamma   90.00
#
_symmetry.space_group_name_H-M   'P 1'
#
loop_
_entity.id
_entity.type
_entity.pdbx_description
1 polymer ?
#
loop_
_entity_poly.entity_id
_entity_poly.type
_entity_poly.pdbx_seq_one_letter_code
_entity_poly.pdbx_strand_id
1 'polypeptide(L)'
;MANEKEEGLFATAVESAINKTLAPIRIKSIIIQNYKSINYKEYILEGKSLFLKGKNGLGKTNVLEAIYWALSGVLFDGTAKTERMEIKPKDSTPETETSIKLVFTGGNDFVLEKKLVEKYDSKGNFKGNETSLLINGSPMGIRDGQERLLELLGLENLQRAFKKDPNLNAIDIMALVYNPSTVTAMDYKQLRALIISIIGDVSFEETIRERVEYYQEVATAWKINGGTLDDLKNVTRNDIHDKNYGLEVEVTKAKAILENYEKEANVELNMDEINEAKVKIGELDKEIKKLRDEQVGGDESVNANYNAKINAKELEISNLKLKLTQEHQALVAKLTDNSIENEIDEKRKSIARQRDERNRINDSINEKNSKKITIEQTVIGKSNELNREKNYLEGYKESYNKLTKPTDDVSYTCPHCNKPFGVSETVEYKSHIMEQKKRVIADGNTCKERVKALEKGIEELNEDKEVILKEILKLQGERTQLDGNISQLNTDIQALETKRAEQRKNLPVLMIDGNVDYQTLMGELNALTMAKNEALSNLTAHKQELSRQIGELEYTRSIHLGTANKEIIRNDNLRKSELKRKELEKTQSKLQAKKELTTLIKELERETYAKLDSRLESVFGKDFTFQLYKENTSNGEYDTRMCEMYVKDSHDKYVNISRINTGLYPIRWAEFIGIVKKHYNVPQTFVLIDEVSSLDSEHRTLLMGFGEQVLATSVSDNNAIEEVIE
;
A
#
# COMPACT_ATOMS: atom_id res chain seq x y z
N MET A 1 -18.08 19.67 44.49
CA MET A 1 -18.93 19.01 45.54
C MET A 1 -20.37 18.67 45.09
N ALA A 2 -21.01 19.36 44.18
CA ALA A 2 -22.34 18.98 43.67
C ALA A 2 -22.22 17.94 42.50
N ASN A 3 -21.25 18.09 41.62
CA ASN A 3 -21.04 17.14 40.50
C ASN A 3 -20.53 15.75 40.91
N GLU A 4 -19.71 15.67 41.95
CA GLU A 4 -19.20 14.37 42.42
C GLU A 4 -20.28 13.49 43.10
N LYS A 5 -21.36 14.10 43.61
CA LYS A 5 -22.50 13.36 44.16
C LYS A 5 -23.45 12.84 43.08
N GLU A 6 -23.58 13.53 41.94
CA GLU A 6 -24.40 13.05 40.85
C GLU A 6 -23.70 11.93 40.07
N GLU A 7 -22.38 12.00 39.84
CA GLU A 7 -21.63 10.88 39.26
C GLU A 7 -21.61 9.64 40.11
N GLY A 8 -21.51 9.78 41.43
CA GLY A 8 -21.61 8.66 42.40
C GLY A 8 -23.01 8.00 42.44
N LEU A 9 -24.08 8.77 42.25
CA LEU A 9 -25.46 8.25 42.18
C LEU A 9 -25.76 7.58 40.82
N PHE A 10 -25.18 8.09 39.74
CA PHE A 10 -25.28 7.44 38.42
C PHE A 10 -24.47 6.13 38.38
N ALA A 11 -23.27 6.10 38.95
CA ALA A 11 -22.44 4.88 39.03
C ALA A 11 -23.14 3.80 39.89
N THR A 12 -23.70 4.14 41.06
CA THR A 12 -24.45 3.19 41.88
C THR A 12 -25.79 2.77 41.27
N ALA A 13 -26.46 3.64 40.52
CA ALA A 13 -27.68 3.27 39.78
C ALA A 13 -27.37 2.36 38.58
N VAL A 14 -26.26 2.59 37.89
CA VAL A 14 -25.75 1.73 36.80
C VAL A 14 -25.28 0.39 37.34
N GLU A 15 -24.52 0.36 38.45
CA GLU A 15 -24.13 -0.89 39.13
C GLU A 15 -25.35 -1.68 39.64
N SER A 16 -26.38 -1.03 40.16
CA SER A 16 -27.61 -1.71 40.62
C SER A 16 -28.48 -2.18 39.46
N ALA A 17 -28.41 -1.53 38.29
CA ALA A 17 -29.07 -2.00 37.07
C ALA A 17 -28.33 -3.15 36.36
N ILE A 18 -27.01 -3.20 36.49
CA ILE A 18 -26.15 -4.27 35.95
C ILE A 18 -26.29 -5.57 36.79
N ASN A 19 -26.63 -5.50 38.08
CA ASN A 19 -26.79 -6.65 38.97
C ASN A 19 -28.17 -7.28 38.95
N LYS A 20 -29.02 -6.98 37.97
CA LYS A 20 -30.24 -7.76 37.78
C LYS A 20 -29.83 -9.06 37.09
N THR A 21 -29.58 -10.10 37.88
CA THR A 21 -29.34 -11.46 37.37
C THR A 21 -30.56 -11.83 36.51
N LEU A 22 -30.34 -11.91 35.22
CA LEU A 22 -31.38 -12.35 34.30
C LEU A 22 -31.82 -13.76 34.72
N ALA A 23 -33.12 -14.02 34.73
CA ALA A 23 -33.61 -15.35 35.07
C ALA A 23 -33.02 -16.39 34.11
N PRO A 24 -32.49 -17.51 34.63
CA PRO A 24 -31.85 -18.52 33.77
C PRO A 24 -32.87 -19.14 32.83
N ILE A 25 -32.45 -19.37 31.58
CA ILE A 25 -33.28 -20.00 30.54
C ILE A 25 -32.88 -21.46 30.44
N ARG A 26 -33.82 -22.37 30.69
CA ARG A 26 -33.58 -23.81 30.73
C ARG A 26 -34.54 -24.57 29.82
N ILE A 27 -34.15 -25.75 29.37
CA ILE A 27 -35.01 -26.66 28.65
C ILE A 27 -35.86 -27.42 29.65
N LYS A 28 -37.17 -27.27 29.51
CA LYS A 28 -38.17 -27.98 30.32
C LYS A 28 -38.46 -29.35 29.74
N SER A 29 -38.62 -29.47 28.44
CA SER A 29 -38.82 -30.76 27.79
C SER A 29 -38.26 -30.76 26.36
N ILE A 30 -37.90 -31.94 25.87
CA ILE A 30 -37.35 -32.21 24.56
C ILE A 30 -38.19 -33.33 23.91
N ILE A 31 -38.72 -33.11 22.73
CA ILE A 31 -39.38 -34.15 21.93
C ILE A 31 -38.60 -34.22 20.62
N ILE A 32 -38.14 -35.43 20.29
CA ILE A 32 -37.42 -35.73 19.06
C ILE A 32 -38.18 -36.76 18.29
N GLN A 33 -38.53 -36.47 17.05
CA GLN A 33 -39.23 -37.38 16.15
C GLN A 33 -38.42 -37.52 14.84
N ASN A 34 -38.15 -38.77 14.49
CA ASN A 34 -37.55 -39.17 13.22
C ASN A 34 -36.23 -38.41 12.91
N TYR A 35 -35.35 -38.34 13.90
CA TYR A 35 -34.02 -37.71 13.75
C TYR A 35 -32.93 -38.77 13.81
N LYS A 36 -32.19 -38.97 12.72
CA LYS A 36 -31.13 -39.98 12.60
C LYS A 36 -31.57 -41.38 13.09
N SER A 37 -31.02 -41.89 14.18
CA SER A 37 -31.38 -43.18 14.76
C SER A 37 -32.57 -43.10 15.74
N ILE A 38 -33.13 -41.93 15.94
CA ILE A 38 -34.21 -41.70 16.93
C ILE A 38 -35.55 -41.62 16.19
N ASN A 39 -36.40 -42.62 16.35
CA ASN A 39 -37.76 -42.59 15.80
C ASN A 39 -38.66 -41.67 16.63
N TYR A 40 -38.67 -41.89 17.96
CA TYR A 40 -39.37 -41.02 18.91
C TYR A 40 -38.69 -41.08 20.26
N LYS A 41 -38.47 -39.90 20.82
CA LYS A 41 -37.94 -39.77 22.17
C LYS A 41 -38.47 -38.50 22.82
N GLU A 42 -38.85 -38.61 24.09
CA GLU A 42 -39.29 -37.48 24.89
C GLU A 42 -38.51 -37.46 26.20
N TYR A 43 -38.02 -36.30 26.57
CA TYR A 43 -37.36 -36.05 27.86
C TYR A 43 -38.11 -34.92 28.56
N ILE A 44 -38.52 -35.18 29.80
CA ILE A 44 -39.16 -34.21 30.71
C ILE A 44 -38.11 -33.83 31.74
N LEU A 45 -37.48 -32.64 31.58
CA LEU A 45 -36.35 -32.22 32.38
C LEU A 45 -36.75 -31.30 33.52
N GLU A 46 -37.82 -30.53 33.36
CA GLU A 46 -38.24 -29.47 34.29
C GLU A 46 -37.10 -28.53 34.67
N GLY A 47 -36.18 -28.23 33.72
CA GLY A 47 -35.03 -27.40 33.91
C GLY A 47 -33.79 -28.07 34.57
N LYS A 48 -33.88 -29.36 34.83
CA LYS A 48 -32.77 -30.18 35.37
C LYS A 48 -31.82 -30.63 34.24
N SER A 49 -30.63 -31.02 34.59
CA SER A 49 -29.61 -31.54 33.68
C SER A 49 -29.94 -32.94 33.18
N LEU A 50 -29.50 -33.31 31.98
CA LEU A 50 -29.68 -34.62 31.38
C LEU A 50 -28.31 -35.25 31.04
N PHE A 51 -28.08 -36.43 31.60
CA PHE A 51 -26.90 -37.23 31.25
C PHE A 51 -27.36 -38.52 30.58
N LEU A 52 -26.90 -38.76 29.36
CA LEU A 52 -27.15 -39.93 28.56
C LEU A 52 -25.93 -40.86 28.60
N LYS A 53 -26.03 -42.01 29.25
CA LYS A 53 -24.94 -42.97 29.40
C LYS A 53 -25.22 -44.24 28.58
N GLY A 54 -24.24 -44.83 27.98
CA GLY A 54 -24.37 -46.07 27.21
C GLY A 54 -23.26 -46.30 26.25
N LYS A 55 -23.22 -47.47 25.59
CA LYS A 55 -22.19 -47.81 24.58
C LYS A 55 -22.19 -46.86 23.41
N ASN A 56 -21.05 -46.83 22.70
CA ASN A 56 -20.94 -46.10 21.46
C ASN A 56 -21.90 -46.66 20.40
N GLY A 57 -22.41 -45.79 19.54
CA GLY A 57 -23.36 -46.18 18.49
C GLY A 57 -24.85 -46.25 18.91
N LEU A 58 -25.21 -46.07 20.18
CA LEU A 58 -26.61 -46.07 20.65
C LEU A 58 -27.39 -44.79 20.29
N GLY A 59 -26.76 -43.79 19.70
CA GLY A 59 -27.44 -42.57 19.29
C GLY A 59 -27.47 -41.45 20.35
N LYS A 60 -26.68 -41.53 21.42
CA LYS A 60 -26.60 -40.50 22.46
C LYS A 60 -26.27 -39.12 21.89
N THR A 61 -25.21 -39.04 21.09
CA THR A 61 -24.80 -37.81 20.39
C THR A 61 -25.91 -37.27 19.51
N ASN A 62 -26.73 -38.14 18.90
CA ASN A 62 -27.85 -37.71 18.06
C ASN A 62 -28.90 -36.90 18.84
N VAL A 63 -29.06 -37.14 20.15
CA VAL A 63 -29.96 -36.34 21.01
C VAL A 63 -29.46 -34.92 21.15
N LEU A 64 -28.17 -34.75 21.48
CA LEU A 64 -27.57 -33.40 21.61
C LEU A 64 -27.54 -32.69 20.27
N GLU A 65 -27.21 -33.40 19.23
CA GLU A 65 -27.12 -32.82 17.88
C GLU A 65 -28.53 -32.42 17.36
N ALA A 66 -29.58 -33.17 17.69
CA ALA A 66 -30.98 -32.79 17.39
C ALA A 66 -31.33 -31.45 18.04
N ILE A 67 -30.98 -31.28 19.33
CA ILE A 67 -31.19 -30.03 20.05
C ILE A 67 -30.41 -28.90 19.37
N TYR A 68 -29.15 -29.12 19.10
CA TYR A 68 -28.29 -28.12 18.45
C TYR A 68 -28.76 -27.76 17.04
N TRP A 69 -29.19 -28.75 16.24
CA TRP A 69 -29.79 -28.51 14.93
C TRP A 69 -31.07 -27.69 15.01
N ALA A 70 -31.92 -27.98 16.00
CA ALA A 70 -33.15 -27.18 16.21
C ALA A 70 -32.83 -25.71 16.46
N LEU A 71 -31.75 -25.40 17.23
CA LEU A 71 -31.34 -24.07 17.60
C LEU A 71 -30.62 -23.35 16.44
N SER A 72 -29.59 -23.98 15.89
CA SER A 72 -28.62 -23.35 14.97
C SER A 72 -28.97 -23.57 13.49
N GLY A 73 -29.61 -24.68 13.17
CA GLY A 73 -29.84 -25.11 11.79
C GLY A 73 -28.65 -25.85 11.16
N VAL A 74 -27.59 -26.06 11.91
CA VAL A 74 -26.37 -26.78 11.48
C VAL A 74 -26.09 -27.95 12.40
N LEU A 75 -25.26 -28.87 11.99
CA LEU A 75 -24.78 -29.99 12.80
C LEU A 75 -23.60 -29.54 13.70
N PHE A 76 -23.14 -30.40 14.60
CA PHE A 76 -22.01 -30.05 15.46
C PHE A 76 -20.70 -29.77 14.70
N ASP A 77 -20.53 -30.31 13.50
CA ASP A 77 -19.39 -30.04 12.63
C ASP A 77 -19.48 -28.67 11.90
N GLY A 78 -20.54 -27.91 12.15
CA GLY A 78 -20.80 -26.62 11.53
C GLY A 78 -21.40 -26.70 10.12
N THR A 79 -21.67 -27.90 9.61
CA THR A 79 -22.26 -28.06 8.27
C THR A 79 -23.78 -27.85 8.29
N ALA A 80 -24.26 -26.96 7.41
CA ALA A 80 -25.68 -26.76 7.19
C ALA A 80 -26.19 -27.87 6.30
N LYS A 81 -26.56 -29.00 6.89
CA LYS A 81 -27.11 -30.15 6.14
C LYS A 81 -28.60 -30.24 6.33
N THR A 82 -29.30 -30.21 5.21
CA THR A 82 -30.76 -30.37 5.11
C THR A 82 -31.08 -31.61 4.28
N GLU A 83 -30.10 -32.46 4.01
CA GLU A 83 -30.27 -33.66 3.23
C GLU A 83 -30.90 -34.76 4.09
N ARG A 84 -31.84 -35.49 3.51
CA ARG A 84 -32.55 -36.57 4.17
C ARG A 84 -31.65 -37.58 4.85
N MET A 85 -30.57 -37.99 4.17
CA MET A 85 -29.67 -39.05 4.64
C MET A 85 -28.91 -38.70 5.90
N GLU A 86 -28.85 -37.41 6.26
CA GLU A 86 -28.07 -36.93 7.41
C GLU A 86 -28.95 -36.58 8.61
N ILE A 87 -30.23 -36.28 8.41
CA ILE A 87 -31.16 -35.83 9.44
C ILE A 87 -32.25 -36.87 9.71
N LYS A 88 -32.83 -37.45 8.68
CA LYS A 88 -33.89 -38.44 8.83
C LYS A 88 -33.32 -39.85 9.15
N PRO A 89 -34.11 -40.74 9.77
CA PRO A 89 -33.76 -42.14 9.87
C PRO A 89 -33.52 -42.79 8.50
N LYS A 90 -32.59 -43.74 8.43
CA LYS A 90 -32.21 -44.40 7.15
C LYS A 90 -33.40 -45.11 6.48
N ASP A 91 -34.29 -45.67 7.27
CA ASP A 91 -35.47 -46.43 6.78
C ASP A 91 -36.76 -45.58 6.69
N SER A 92 -36.61 -44.25 6.75
CA SER A 92 -37.78 -43.35 6.68
C SER A 92 -38.31 -43.22 5.24
N THR A 93 -39.64 -43.04 5.12
CA THR A 93 -40.28 -42.71 3.84
C THR A 93 -40.20 -41.23 3.52
N PRO A 94 -40.45 -40.84 2.28
CA PRO A 94 -40.51 -39.41 1.91
C PRO A 94 -41.45 -38.58 2.76
N GLU A 95 -42.56 -39.13 3.16
CA GLU A 95 -43.60 -38.46 3.96
C GLU A 95 -43.22 -38.35 5.44
N THR A 96 -42.18 -39.04 5.87
CA THR A 96 -41.72 -38.98 7.26
C THR A 96 -41.24 -37.57 7.60
N GLU A 97 -41.96 -36.87 8.48
CA GLU A 97 -41.56 -35.60 9.03
C GLU A 97 -40.53 -35.83 10.13
N THR A 98 -39.39 -35.11 10.07
CA THR A 98 -38.49 -34.96 11.22
C THR A 98 -38.98 -33.76 12.03
N SER A 99 -39.15 -33.89 13.33
CA SER A 99 -39.53 -32.79 14.21
C SER A 99 -38.71 -32.83 15.51
N ILE A 100 -38.18 -31.70 15.87
CA ILE A 100 -37.55 -31.47 17.17
C ILE A 100 -38.29 -30.33 17.85
N LYS A 101 -38.86 -30.62 19.03
CA LYS A 101 -39.59 -29.65 19.82
C LYS A 101 -38.91 -29.47 21.18
N LEU A 102 -38.54 -28.24 21.48
CA LEU A 102 -37.92 -27.82 22.73
C LEU A 102 -38.87 -26.89 23.47
N VAL A 103 -39.15 -27.19 24.71
CA VAL A 103 -39.93 -26.31 25.60
C VAL A 103 -38.94 -25.67 26.57
N PHE A 104 -38.92 -24.37 26.60
CA PHE A 104 -38.07 -23.61 27.47
C PHE A 104 -38.83 -23.03 28.66
N THR A 105 -38.14 -22.90 29.79
CA THR A 105 -38.65 -22.29 31.03
C THR A 105 -37.62 -21.39 31.65
N GLY A 106 -38.05 -20.45 32.50
CA GLY A 106 -37.17 -19.50 33.17
C GLY A 106 -37.56 -18.05 32.84
N GLY A 107 -36.66 -17.26 32.31
CA GLY A 107 -36.91 -15.83 32.06
C GLY A 107 -38.11 -15.56 31.11
N ASN A 108 -38.28 -16.38 30.09
CA ASN A 108 -39.40 -16.36 29.17
C ASN A 108 -39.73 -17.80 28.77
N ASP A 109 -40.94 -18.25 29.04
CA ASP A 109 -41.41 -19.58 28.61
C ASP A 109 -41.77 -19.53 27.13
N PHE A 110 -41.12 -20.39 26.33
CA PHE A 110 -41.42 -20.49 24.91
C PHE A 110 -41.20 -21.90 24.40
N VAL A 111 -41.79 -22.19 23.24
CA VAL A 111 -41.67 -23.46 22.55
C VAL A 111 -41.02 -23.22 21.21
N LEU A 112 -39.91 -23.90 20.95
CA LEU A 112 -39.27 -23.98 19.64
C LEU A 112 -39.60 -25.34 19.01
N GLU A 113 -40.09 -25.36 17.80
CA GLU A 113 -40.23 -26.58 17.03
C GLU A 113 -39.62 -26.40 15.65
N LYS A 114 -38.71 -27.29 15.29
CA LYS A 114 -38.10 -27.31 13.97
C LYS A 114 -38.48 -28.59 13.26
N LYS A 115 -38.94 -28.45 12.02
CA LYS A 115 -39.39 -29.55 11.18
C LYS A 115 -38.63 -29.59 9.88
N LEU A 116 -38.39 -30.79 9.38
CA LEU A 116 -37.87 -31.06 8.06
C LEU A 116 -38.82 -31.99 7.32
N VAL A 117 -39.31 -31.56 6.16
CA VAL A 117 -40.16 -32.36 5.25
C VAL A 117 -39.56 -32.30 3.85
N GLU A 118 -39.80 -33.37 3.09
CA GLU A 118 -39.44 -33.40 1.67
C GLU A 118 -40.58 -32.82 0.82
N LYS A 119 -40.19 -32.01 -0.16
CA LYS A 119 -41.15 -31.48 -1.15
C LYS A 119 -41.07 -32.27 -2.44
N TYR A 120 -42.24 -32.59 -2.96
CA TYR A 120 -42.41 -33.26 -4.24
C TYR A 120 -43.27 -32.41 -5.17
N ASP A 121 -43.04 -32.50 -6.46
CA ASP A 121 -43.95 -31.88 -7.43
C ASP A 121 -45.21 -32.71 -7.63
N SER A 122 -46.16 -32.20 -8.41
CA SER A 122 -47.39 -32.88 -8.75
C SER A 122 -47.21 -34.18 -9.55
N LYS A 123 -45.97 -34.46 -10.03
CA LYS A 123 -45.57 -35.66 -10.73
C LYS A 123 -44.78 -36.63 -9.86
N GLY A 124 -44.60 -36.32 -8.56
CA GLY A 124 -43.85 -37.14 -7.63
C GLY A 124 -42.32 -37.00 -7.69
N ASN A 125 -41.79 -35.98 -8.40
CA ASN A 125 -40.37 -35.75 -8.42
C ASN A 125 -39.93 -34.91 -7.19
N PHE A 126 -38.84 -35.31 -6.57
CA PHE A 126 -38.25 -34.59 -5.44
C PHE A 126 -37.79 -33.19 -5.83
N LYS A 127 -38.28 -32.16 -5.13
CA LYS A 127 -37.94 -30.75 -5.35
C LYS A 127 -36.98 -30.16 -4.32
N GLY A 128 -36.66 -30.90 -3.30
CA GLY A 128 -35.79 -30.44 -2.19
C GLY A 128 -36.46 -30.64 -0.83
N ASN A 129 -35.77 -30.22 0.20
CA ASN A 129 -36.23 -30.24 1.57
C ASN A 129 -36.80 -28.89 1.98
N GLU A 130 -37.89 -28.87 2.73
CA GLU A 130 -38.38 -27.69 3.41
C GLU A 130 -38.14 -27.81 4.89
N THR A 131 -37.41 -26.85 5.43
CA THR A 131 -37.25 -26.71 6.88
C THR A 131 -38.19 -25.61 7.36
N SER A 132 -39.03 -25.91 8.31
CA SER A 132 -39.92 -24.93 8.98
C SER A 132 -39.48 -24.76 10.43
N LEU A 133 -39.52 -23.51 10.89
CA LEU A 133 -39.25 -23.12 12.28
C LEU A 133 -40.54 -22.54 12.86
N LEU A 134 -40.98 -23.10 13.96
CA LEU A 134 -42.14 -22.60 14.69
C LEU A 134 -41.72 -22.14 16.06
N ILE A 135 -42.14 -20.93 16.44
CA ILE A 135 -41.99 -20.40 17.80
C ILE A 135 -43.39 -20.20 18.40
N ASN A 136 -43.64 -20.86 19.50
CA ASN A 136 -44.97 -20.91 20.13
C ASN A 136 -46.10 -21.35 19.17
N GLY A 137 -45.76 -22.29 18.29
CA GLY A 137 -46.70 -22.81 17.28
C GLY A 137 -46.87 -21.92 16.03
N SER A 138 -46.31 -20.75 16.02
CA SER A 138 -46.37 -19.83 14.87
C SER A 138 -45.18 -20.07 13.93
N PRO A 139 -45.41 -20.37 12.64
CA PRO A 139 -44.36 -20.56 11.67
C PRO A 139 -43.66 -19.23 11.38
N MET A 140 -42.33 -19.28 11.30
CA MET A 140 -41.48 -18.15 11.01
C MET A 140 -40.51 -18.47 9.86
N GLY A 141 -40.14 -17.47 9.11
CA GLY A 141 -39.00 -17.61 8.17
C GLY A 141 -37.75 -18.02 8.94
N ILE A 142 -36.90 -18.85 8.34
CA ILE A 142 -35.71 -19.38 9.04
C ILE A 142 -34.86 -18.26 9.62
N ARG A 143 -34.64 -17.18 8.86
CA ARG A 143 -33.85 -16.04 9.29
C ARG A 143 -34.50 -15.27 10.43
N ASP A 144 -35.74 -14.87 10.24
CA ASP A 144 -36.48 -14.08 11.25
C ASP A 144 -36.70 -14.90 12.52
N GLY A 145 -36.94 -16.22 12.37
CA GLY A 145 -37.05 -17.14 13.49
C GLY A 145 -35.70 -17.30 14.24
N GLN A 146 -34.57 -17.33 13.56
CA GLN A 146 -33.27 -17.35 14.20
C GLN A 146 -32.98 -16.04 14.95
N GLU A 147 -33.27 -14.87 14.36
CA GLU A 147 -33.16 -13.58 15.06
C GLU A 147 -34.04 -13.55 16.30
N ARG A 148 -35.31 -14.01 16.17
CA ARG A 148 -36.23 -14.09 17.31
C ARG A 148 -35.77 -15.07 18.39
N LEU A 149 -35.17 -16.18 17.97
CA LEU A 149 -34.65 -17.17 18.91
C LEU A 149 -33.45 -16.61 19.71
N LEU A 150 -32.58 -15.82 19.07
CA LEU A 150 -31.50 -15.12 19.79
C LEU A 150 -32.04 -14.17 20.88
N GLU A 151 -33.11 -13.44 20.57
CA GLU A 151 -33.80 -12.58 21.57
C GLU A 151 -34.38 -13.39 22.73
N LEU A 152 -35.11 -14.49 22.40
CA LEU A 152 -35.75 -15.34 23.39
C LEU A 152 -34.74 -16.04 24.30
N LEU A 153 -33.58 -16.37 23.79
CA LEU A 153 -32.46 -16.93 24.53
C LEU A 153 -31.61 -15.86 25.25
N GLY A 154 -32.01 -14.58 25.15
CA GLY A 154 -31.27 -13.46 25.78
C GLY A 154 -29.91 -13.17 25.15
N LEU A 155 -29.71 -13.55 23.89
CA LEU A 155 -28.44 -13.40 23.16
C LEU A 155 -28.38 -12.11 22.32
N GLU A 156 -29.41 -11.26 22.40
CA GLU A 156 -29.49 -10.04 21.58
C GLU A 156 -28.39 -9.02 21.87
N ASN A 157 -27.88 -8.95 23.10
CA ASN A 157 -26.78 -8.06 23.42
C ASN A 157 -25.50 -8.51 22.74
N LEU A 158 -25.24 -9.81 22.78
CA LEU A 158 -24.11 -10.42 22.07
C LEU A 158 -24.22 -10.19 20.57
N GLN A 159 -25.41 -10.41 20.00
CA GLN A 159 -25.66 -10.17 18.58
C GLN A 159 -25.44 -8.70 18.19
N ARG A 160 -25.94 -7.75 18.99
CA ARG A 160 -25.72 -6.30 18.74
C ARG A 160 -24.25 -5.91 18.80
N ALA A 161 -23.51 -6.47 19.74
CA ALA A 161 -22.07 -6.23 19.83
C ALA A 161 -21.33 -6.82 18.63
N PHE A 162 -21.64 -8.04 18.24
CA PHE A 162 -20.98 -8.73 17.13
C PHE A 162 -21.23 -8.09 15.75
N LYS A 163 -22.40 -7.50 15.55
CA LYS A 163 -22.71 -6.77 14.30
C LYS A 163 -21.82 -5.53 14.07
N LYS A 164 -21.11 -5.04 15.09
CA LYS A 164 -20.29 -3.82 14.99
C LYS A 164 -18.87 -4.09 14.48
N ASP A 165 -18.38 -5.30 14.59
CA ASP A 165 -17.04 -5.72 14.18
C ASP A 165 -17.13 -6.82 13.12
N PRO A 166 -16.50 -6.68 11.94
CA PRO A 166 -16.57 -7.68 10.87
C PRO A 166 -16.06 -9.07 11.31
N ASN A 167 -15.04 -9.14 12.17
CA ASN A 167 -14.51 -10.41 12.64
C ASN A 167 -15.45 -11.07 13.65
N LEU A 168 -16.07 -10.29 14.53
CA LEU A 168 -17.10 -10.78 15.44
C LEU A 168 -18.37 -11.19 14.69
N ASN A 169 -18.79 -10.42 13.71
CA ASN A 169 -19.98 -10.73 12.91
C ASN A 169 -19.84 -12.02 12.09
N ALA A 170 -18.61 -12.48 11.86
CA ALA A 170 -18.34 -13.77 11.23
C ALA A 170 -18.49 -14.97 12.19
N ILE A 171 -18.61 -14.73 13.50
CA ILE A 171 -18.80 -15.78 14.52
C ILE A 171 -20.30 -16.12 14.62
N ASP A 172 -20.62 -17.39 14.45
CA ASP A 172 -21.97 -17.87 14.74
C ASP A 172 -22.21 -17.88 16.26
N ILE A 173 -23.14 -17.06 16.72
CA ILE A 173 -23.46 -16.89 18.15
C ILE A 173 -24.03 -18.18 18.76
N MET A 174 -24.87 -18.91 18.03
CA MET A 174 -25.41 -20.18 18.51
C MET A 174 -24.31 -21.22 18.64
N ALA A 175 -23.39 -21.25 17.67
CA ALA A 175 -22.21 -22.12 17.74
C ALA A 175 -21.30 -21.75 18.92
N LEU A 176 -21.01 -20.46 19.10
CA LEU A 176 -20.18 -19.99 20.21
C LEU A 176 -20.71 -20.41 21.58
N VAL A 177 -22.03 -20.25 21.78
CA VAL A 177 -22.67 -20.44 23.09
C VAL A 177 -23.00 -21.91 23.38
N TYR A 178 -23.30 -22.71 22.35
CA TYR A 178 -23.81 -24.08 22.53
C TYR A 178 -22.93 -25.19 21.94
N ASN A 179 -21.92 -24.87 21.15
CA ASN A 179 -21.03 -25.87 20.56
C ASN A 179 -19.58 -25.69 21.06
N PRO A 180 -19.09 -26.56 21.96
CA PRO A 180 -17.74 -26.43 22.51
C PRO A 180 -16.64 -26.35 21.43
N SER A 181 -16.78 -27.05 20.32
CA SER A 181 -15.73 -27.06 19.28
C SER A 181 -15.53 -25.72 18.59
N THR A 182 -16.47 -24.77 18.73
CA THR A 182 -16.42 -23.47 18.04
C THR A 182 -15.19 -22.65 18.41
N VAL A 183 -14.83 -22.61 19.70
CA VAL A 183 -13.69 -21.81 20.16
C VAL A 183 -12.37 -22.31 19.57
N THR A 184 -12.19 -23.62 19.45
CA THR A 184 -11.00 -24.22 18.85
C THR A 184 -10.97 -24.14 17.33
N ALA A 185 -12.13 -23.92 16.70
CA ALA A 185 -12.28 -23.76 15.26
C ALA A 185 -12.15 -22.31 14.79
N MET A 186 -12.17 -21.33 15.71
CA MET A 186 -12.00 -19.92 15.35
C MET A 186 -10.62 -19.65 14.78
N ASP A 187 -10.59 -18.80 13.76
CA ASP A 187 -9.33 -18.22 13.31
C ASP A 187 -8.82 -17.19 14.33
N TYR A 188 -7.54 -16.83 14.20
CA TYR A 188 -6.92 -15.92 15.16
C TYR A 188 -7.57 -14.53 15.18
N LYS A 189 -8.18 -14.07 14.06
CA LYS A 189 -8.84 -12.76 13.98
C LYS A 189 -10.14 -12.75 14.74
N GLN A 190 -10.93 -13.79 14.57
CA GLN A 190 -12.18 -13.99 15.31
C GLN A 190 -11.94 -14.09 16.80
N LEU A 191 -11.01 -14.96 17.22
CA LEU A 191 -10.69 -15.14 18.64
C LEU A 191 -10.11 -13.83 19.25
N ARG A 192 -9.21 -13.17 18.54
CA ARG A 192 -8.66 -11.87 18.96
C ARG A 192 -9.74 -10.81 19.12
N ALA A 193 -10.62 -10.67 18.15
CA ALA A 193 -11.72 -9.71 18.19
C ALA A 193 -12.63 -9.99 19.39
N LEU A 194 -12.95 -11.25 19.65
CA LEU A 194 -13.76 -11.65 20.81
C LEU A 194 -13.08 -11.29 22.13
N ILE A 195 -11.80 -11.62 22.29
CA ILE A 195 -11.06 -11.30 23.52
C ILE A 195 -10.98 -9.78 23.73
N ILE A 196 -10.57 -9.03 22.70
CA ILE A 196 -10.46 -7.57 22.78
C ILE A 196 -11.82 -6.92 23.06
N SER A 197 -12.92 -7.45 22.52
CA SER A 197 -14.26 -6.91 22.80
C SER A 197 -14.67 -7.06 24.26
N ILE A 198 -14.11 -8.04 24.96
CA ILE A 198 -14.40 -8.33 26.39
C ILE A 198 -13.51 -7.48 27.31
N ILE A 199 -12.21 -7.41 27.06
CA ILE A 199 -11.27 -6.70 27.92
C ILE A 199 -11.15 -5.22 27.61
N GLY A 200 -11.68 -4.79 26.46
CA GLY A 200 -11.40 -3.49 25.86
C GLY A 200 -10.00 -3.44 25.21
N ASP A 201 -9.87 -2.68 24.17
CA ASP A 201 -8.57 -2.47 23.53
C ASP A 201 -7.70 -1.55 24.40
N VAL A 202 -6.41 -1.83 24.43
CA VAL A 202 -5.40 -0.94 25.04
C VAL A 202 -4.68 -0.23 23.90
N SER A 203 -4.99 1.04 23.72
CA SER A 203 -4.33 1.82 22.69
C SER A 203 -2.98 2.37 23.16
N PHE A 204 -2.08 2.55 22.20
CA PHE A 204 -0.81 3.23 22.48
C PHE A 204 -1.02 4.65 22.97
N GLU A 205 -2.08 5.34 22.49
CA GLU A 205 -2.46 6.67 22.93
C GLU A 205 -2.87 6.70 24.40
N GLU A 206 -3.51 5.66 24.89
CA GLU A 206 -3.85 5.52 26.31
C GLU A 206 -2.55 5.42 27.16
N THR A 207 -1.61 4.59 26.73
CA THR A 207 -0.32 4.44 27.41
C THR A 207 0.49 5.74 27.37
N ILE A 208 0.48 6.46 26.25
CA ILE A 208 1.12 7.77 26.15
C ILE A 208 0.47 8.78 27.11
N ARG A 209 -0.86 8.82 27.20
CA ARG A 209 -1.58 9.75 28.11
C ARG A 209 -1.25 9.56 29.58
N GLU A 210 -0.99 8.35 30.01
CA GLU A 210 -0.62 8.07 31.39
C GLU A 210 0.81 8.51 31.73
N ARG A 211 1.70 8.56 30.72
CA ARG A 211 3.11 8.95 30.89
C ARG A 211 3.54 9.97 29.84
N VAL A 212 2.77 11.06 29.74
CA VAL A 212 2.92 12.09 28.68
C VAL A 212 4.33 12.63 28.58
N GLU A 213 4.96 12.96 29.71
CA GLU A 213 6.31 13.53 29.71
C GLU A 213 7.35 12.54 29.19
N TYR A 214 7.20 11.27 29.54
CA TYR A 214 8.12 10.21 29.14
C TYR A 214 8.02 9.88 27.64
N TYR A 215 6.81 9.84 27.10
CA TYR A 215 6.54 9.50 25.68
C TYR A 215 6.31 10.72 24.79
N GLN A 216 6.66 11.94 25.24
CA GLN A 216 6.43 13.17 24.48
C GLN A 216 7.08 13.14 23.10
N GLU A 217 8.29 12.59 23.01
CA GLU A 217 9.00 12.49 21.73
C GLU A 217 8.31 11.51 20.76
N VAL A 218 7.85 10.36 21.27
CA VAL A 218 7.10 9.40 20.48
C VAL A 218 5.80 10.00 19.99
N ALA A 219 5.03 10.66 20.88
CA ALA A 219 3.77 11.31 20.52
C ALA A 219 3.97 12.40 19.46
N THR A 220 5.03 13.20 19.59
CA THR A 220 5.35 14.26 18.63
C THR A 220 5.76 13.67 17.29
N ALA A 221 6.65 12.68 17.28
CA ALA A 221 7.10 12.00 16.07
C ALA A 221 5.94 11.29 15.36
N TRP A 222 5.07 10.62 16.12
CA TRP A 222 3.90 9.94 15.58
C TRP A 222 2.91 10.92 14.94
N LYS A 223 2.62 12.02 15.62
CA LYS A 223 1.75 13.08 15.08
C LYS A 223 2.29 13.69 13.77
N ILE A 224 3.61 13.88 13.68
CA ILE A 224 4.28 14.43 12.49
C ILE A 224 4.26 13.40 11.34
N ASN A 225 4.53 12.14 11.65
CA ASN A 225 4.54 11.07 10.64
C ASN A 225 3.14 10.78 10.10
N GLY A 226 2.11 10.85 10.93
CA GLY A 226 0.77 10.35 10.63
C GLY A 226 0.75 8.81 10.53
N GLY A 227 -0.40 8.24 10.23
CA GLY A 227 -0.55 6.79 10.10
C GLY A 227 -0.52 6.03 11.42
N THR A 228 -0.05 4.79 11.37
CA THR A 228 0.03 3.89 12.53
C THR A 228 1.38 3.99 13.26
N LEU A 229 1.48 3.40 14.45
CA LEU A 229 2.76 3.27 15.16
C LEU A 229 3.76 2.42 14.35
N ASP A 230 3.28 1.40 13.62
CA ASP A 230 4.11 0.59 12.74
C ASP A 230 4.68 1.39 11.56
N ASP A 231 3.93 2.36 11.04
CA ASP A 231 4.43 3.28 10.03
C ASP A 231 5.57 4.14 10.59
N LEU A 232 5.42 4.67 11.81
CA LEU A 232 6.48 5.41 12.50
C LEU A 232 7.72 4.55 12.74
N LYS A 233 7.55 3.29 13.17
CA LYS A 233 8.65 2.32 13.34
C LYS A 233 9.41 2.11 12.04
N ASN A 234 8.68 1.86 10.96
CA ASN A 234 9.27 1.61 9.64
C ASN A 234 10.04 2.82 9.12
N VAL A 235 9.47 4.02 9.26
CA VAL A 235 10.14 5.27 8.88
C VAL A 235 11.39 5.48 9.72
N THR A 236 11.30 5.35 11.05
CA THR A 236 12.45 5.53 11.94
C THR A 236 13.55 4.52 11.67
N ARG A 237 13.20 3.26 11.40
CA ARG A 237 14.15 2.21 11.03
C ARG A 237 14.84 2.52 9.70
N ASN A 238 14.09 2.98 8.70
CA ASN A 238 14.64 3.36 7.40
C ASN A 238 15.56 4.58 7.52
N ASP A 239 15.18 5.59 8.30
CA ASP A 239 16.01 6.75 8.59
C ASP A 239 17.37 6.35 9.18
N ILE A 240 17.43 5.29 9.99
CA ILE A 240 18.67 4.79 10.59
C ILE A 240 19.44 3.90 9.62
N HIS A 241 18.79 2.89 9.04
CA HIS A 241 19.43 1.71 8.44
C HIS A 241 19.32 1.62 6.92
N ASP A 242 18.71 2.60 6.22
CA ASP A 242 18.65 2.55 4.76
C ASP A 242 20.06 2.43 4.17
N LYS A 243 20.25 1.49 3.25
CA LYS A 243 21.57 1.15 2.69
C LYS A 243 22.19 2.28 1.86
N ASN A 244 21.41 3.23 1.39
CA ASN A 244 21.87 4.32 0.54
C ASN A 244 21.85 5.66 1.25
N TYR A 245 20.83 5.92 2.07
CA TYR A 245 20.50 7.22 2.64
C TYR A 245 20.28 7.20 4.16
N GLY A 246 20.46 6.04 4.81
CA GLY A 246 20.32 5.94 6.26
C GLY A 246 21.41 6.72 7.00
N LEU A 247 21.06 7.24 8.18
CA LEU A 247 21.96 8.03 9.02
C LEU A 247 23.27 7.29 9.38
N GLU A 248 23.24 5.96 9.53
CA GLU A 248 24.45 5.16 9.77
C GLU A 248 25.41 5.19 8.57
N VAL A 249 24.87 5.17 7.35
CA VAL A 249 25.65 5.30 6.13
C VAL A 249 26.21 6.72 5.99
N GLU A 250 25.39 7.73 6.29
CA GLU A 250 25.83 9.14 6.27
C GLU A 250 26.98 9.38 7.26
N VAL A 251 26.84 8.89 8.48
CA VAL A 251 27.90 8.96 9.51
C VAL A 251 29.19 8.27 9.03
N THR A 252 29.07 7.10 8.43
CA THR A 252 30.22 6.35 7.91
C THR A 252 30.92 7.10 6.78
N LYS A 253 30.15 7.61 5.82
CA LYS A 253 30.68 8.43 4.72
C LYS A 253 31.35 9.73 5.24
N ALA A 254 30.69 10.41 6.18
CA ALA A 254 31.24 11.65 6.76
C ALA A 254 32.51 11.39 7.53
N LYS A 255 32.63 10.28 8.27
CA LYS A 255 33.88 9.87 8.94
C LYS A 255 35.01 9.62 7.95
N ALA A 256 34.75 8.85 6.89
CA ALA A 256 35.78 8.58 5.88
C ALA A 256 36.27 9.84 5.17
N ILE A 257 35.36 10.78 4.87
CA ILE A 257 35.70 12.07 4.27
C ILE A 257 36.52 12.91 5.26
N LEU A 258 36.13 12.95 6.53
CA LEU A 258 36.84 13.66 7.58
C LEU A 258 38.25 13.12 7.75
N GLU A 259 38.42 11.81 7.82
CA GLU A 259 39.73 11.14 7.94
C GLU A 259 40.65 11.49 6.78
N ASN A 260 40.12 11.55 5.55
CA ASN A 260 40.90 11.96 4.39
C ASN A 260 41.39 13.42 4.52
N TYR A 261 40.49 14.36 4.91
CA TYR A 261 40.89 15.75 5.10
C TYR A 261 41.89 15.90 6.24
N GLU A 262 41.72 15.19 7.35
CA GLU A 262 42.67 15.22 8.47
C GLU A 262 44.03 14.64 8.09
N LYS A 263 44.05 13.53 7.33
CA LYS A 263 45.29 12.93 6.81
C LYS A 263 46.05 13.89 5.90
N GLU A 264 45.34 14.54 4.98
CA GLU A 264 45.95 15.52 4.08
C GLU A 264 46.36 16.82 4.80
N ALA A 265 45.65 17.20 5.85
CA ALA A 265 45.98 18.36 6.68
C ALA A 265 47.16 18.12 7.63
N ASN A 266 47.38 16.87 8.06
CA ASN A 266 48.45 16.50 9.00
C ASN A 266 49.81 16.24 8.33
N VAL A 267 49.96 16.57 7.05
CA VAL A 267 51.24 16.50 6.36
C VAL A 267 52.22 17.56 6.96
N GLU A 268 53.37 17.13 7.44
CA GLU A 268 54.43 18.05 7.89
C GLU A 268 54.88 18.91 6.72
N LEU A 269 54.78 20.22 6.87
CA LEU A 269 55.21 21.17 5.89
C LEU A 269 56.63 21.67 6.26
N ASN A 270 57.55 21.53 5.32
CA ASN A 270 58.82 22.21 5.43
C ASN A 270 58.65 23.69 4.99
N MET A 271 58.49 24.57 5.97
CA MET A 271 58.22 26.00 5.72
C MET A 271 59.39 26.71 5.04
N ASP A 272 60.65 26.27 5.26
CA ASP A 272 61.80 26.82 4.58
C ASP A 272 61.78 26.52 3.10
N GLU A 273 61.47 25.28 2.74
CA GLU A 273 61.28 24.84 1.33
C GLU A 273 60.08 25.58 0.65
N ILE A 274 59.02 25.85 1.37
CA ILE A 274 57.87 26.61 0.85
C ILE A 274 58.25 28.08 0.62
N ASN A 275 58.97 28.68 1.53
CA ASN A 275 59.42 30.07 1.41
C ASN A 275 60.52 30.23 0.29
N GLU A 276 61.42 29.27 0.18
CA GLU A 276 62.34 29.22 -0.98
C GLU A 276 61.59 29.12 -2.29
N ALA A 277 60.60 28.25 -2.36
CA ALA A 277 59.78 28.11 -3.55
C ALA A 277 58.99 29.40 -3.91
N LYS A 278 58.46 30.12 -2.92
CA LYS A 278 57.81 31.43 -3.15
C LYS A 278 58.79 32.49 -3.69
N VAL A 279 60.01 32.54 -3.17
CA VAL A 279 61.05 33.44 -3.67
C VAL A 279 61.44 33.10 -5.10
N LYS A 280 61.64 31.79 -5.38
CA LYS A 280 62.01 31.30 -6.70
C LYS A 280 60.93 31.57 -7.75
N ILE A 281 59.63 31.44 -7.39
CA ILE A 281 58.54 31.84 -8.25
C ILE A 281 58.64 33.32 -8.63
N GLY A 282 58.90 34.18 -7.67
CA GLY A 282 59.06 35.62 -7.92
C GLY A 282 60.26 35.97 -8.84
N GLU A 283 61.33 35.22 -8.76
CA GLU A 283 62.49 35.34 -9.70
C GLU A 283 62.11 34.87 -11.11
N LEU A 284 61.47 33.66 -11.21
CA LEU A 284 61.05 33.11 -12.48
C LEU A 284 60.01 33.98 -13.17
N ASP A 285 59.04 34.56 -12.42
CA ASP A 285 58.03 35.47 -12.96
C ASP A 285 58.67 36.71 -13.62
N LYS A 286 59.74 37.24 -13.02
CA LYS A 286 60.49 38.37 -13.61
C LYS A 286 61.17 37.95 -14.89
N GLU A 287 61.81 36.78 -14.90
CA GLU A 287 62.52 36.25 -16.05
C GLU A 287 61.59 35.91 -17.20
N ILE A 288 60.48 35.21 -16.91
CA ILE A 288 59.43 34.91 -17.89
C ILE A 288 58.87 36.22 -18.47
N LYS A 289 58.61 37.21 -17.63
CA LYS A 289 58.12 38.49 -18.13
C LYS A 289 59.11 39.16 -19.07
N LYS A 290 60.43 39.18 -18.71
CA LYS A 290 61.45 39.74 -19.58
C LYS A 290 61.51 39.06 -20.95
N LEU A 291 61.47 37.71 -20.98
CA LEU A 291 61.47 36.96 -22.24
C LEU A 291 60.18 37.17 -23.07
N ARG A 292 59.06 37.33 -22.38
CA ARG A 292 57.78 37.64 -23.05
C ARG A 292 57.80 39.06 -23.66
N ASP A 293 58.32 40.02 -22.94
CA ASP A 293 58.48 41.38 -23.44
C ASP A 293 59.38 41.39 -24.70
N GLU A 294 60.48 40.59 -24.69
CA GLU A 294 61.38 40.41 -25.82
C GLU A 294 60.68 39.67 -26.99
N GLN A 295 59.82 38.74 -26.70
CA GLN A 295 59.04 37.97 -27.72
C GLN A 295 58.00 38.83 -28.47
N VAL A 296 57.48 39.87 -27.86
CA VAL A 296 56.39 40.72 -28.44
C VAL A 296 56.96 41.70 -29.49
N GLY A 297 58.25 41.93 -29.58
CA GLY A 297 58.86 42.85 -30.55
C GLY A 297 59.23 42.19 -31.89
N GLY A 298 59.12 42.93 -32.95
CA GLY A 298 59.75 42.61 -34.24
C GLY A 298 58.87 42.29 -35.41
N ASP A 299 57.70 41.61 -35.24
CA ASP A 299 56.85 41.19 -36.33
C ASP A 299 56.25 42.36 -37.13
N GLU A 300 55.82 43.38 -36.39
CA GLU A 300 55.19 44.54 -37.03
C GLU A 300 56.22 45.33 -37.86
N SER A 301 57.46 45.48 -37.37
CA SER A 301 58.46 46.20 -38.05
C SER A 301 58.93 45.50 -39.34
N VAL A 302 59.15 44.16 -39.26
CA VAL A 302 59.51 43.34 -40.41
C VAL A 302 58.36 43.29 -41.39
N ASN A 303 57.16 43.05 -40.93
CA ASN A 303 55.98 43.03 -41.76
C ASN A 303 55.70 44.41 -42.42
N ALA A 304 55.79 45.49 -41.66
CA ALA A 304 55.58 46.85 -42.22
C ALA A 304 56.58 47.18 -43.35
N ASN A 305 57.85 46.86 -43.15
CA ASN A 305 58.89 47.14 -44.15
C ASN A 305 58.65 46.30 -45.43
N TYR A 306 58.49 45.02 -45.30
CA TYR A 306 58.26 44.15 -46.46
C TYR A 306 56.86 44.30 -47.05
N ASN A 307 55.79 44.49 -46.26
CA ASN A 307 54.46 44.70 -46.78
C ASN A 307 54.36 45.99 -47.59
N ALA A 308 55.03 47.06 -47.16
CA ALA A 308 55.06 48.28 -47.95
C ALA A 308 55.64 48.04 -49.35
N LYS A 309 56.70 47.25 -49.45
CA LYS A 309 57.38 46.92 -50.73
C LYS A 309 56.51 45.92 -51.54
N ILE A 310 55.93 44.93 -50.90
CA ILE A 310 55.06 43.93 -51.49
C ILE A 310 53.77 44.61 -51.99
N ASN A 311 53.12 45.43 -51.17
CA ASN A 311 51.88 46.16 -51.53
C ASN A 311 52.12 47.07 -52.74
N ALA A 312 53.31 47.73 -52.79
CA ALA A 312 53.62 48.53 -53.94
C ALA A 312 53.70 47.66 -55.22
N LYS A 313 54.34 46.48 -55.12
CA LYS A 313 54.44 45.55 -56.28
C LYS A 313 53.08 44.88 -56.58
N GLU A 314 52.32 44.55 -55.60
CA GLU A 314 50.92 44.03 -55.76
C GLU A 314 50.04 45.07 -56.46
N LEU A 315 50.20 46.35 -56.06
CA LEU A 315 49.48 47.41 -56.76
C LEU A 315 49.86 47.52 -58.24
N GLU A 316 51.18 47.41 -58.56
CA GLU A 316 51.60 47.37 -59.94
C GLU A 316 51.02 46.18 -60.73
N ILE A 317 51.07 44.99 -60.10
CA ILE A 317 50.45 43.75 -60.64
C ILE A 317 48.93 43.87 -60.70
N SER A 318 48.29 44.43 -59.70
CA SER A 318 46.85 44.66 -59.68
C SER A 318 46.38 45.58 -60.77
N ASN A 319 47.10 46.66 -60.93
CA ASN A 319 46.80 47.59 -62.07
C ASN A 319 46.95 46.92 -63.43
N LEU A 320 48.02 46.12 -63.63
CA LEU A 320 48.15 45.32 -64.83
C LEU A 320 47.10 44.26 -64.99
N LYS A 321 46.77 43.52 -63.92
CA LYS A 321 45.67 42.56 -63.88
C LYS A 321 44.32 43.22 -64.16
N LEU A 322 44.06 44.35 -63.49
CA LEU A 322 42.84 45.11 -63.69
C LEU A 322 42.62 45.46 -65.17
N LYS A 323 43.69 45.94 -65.79
CA LYS A 323 43.70 46.26 -67.26
C LYS A 323 43.38 45.00 -68.06
N LEU A 324 44.11 43.90 -67.87
CA LEU A 324 43.89 42.61 -68.53
C LEU A 324 42.54 41.99 -68.19
N THR A 325 42.09 42.14 -66.99
CA THR A 325 40.79 41.61 -66.51
C THR A 325 39.59 42.39 -67.08
N GLN A 326 39.74 43.75 -67.18
CA GLN A 326 38.67 44.57 -67.80
C GLN A 326 38.52 44.23 -69.27
N GLU A 327 39.65 43.98 -70.00
CA GLU A 327 39.61 43.49 -71.35
C GLU A 327 38.95 42.12 -71.47
N HIS A 328 39.19 41.21 -70.53
CA HIS A 328 38.59 39.87 -70.46
C HIS A 328 37.15 39.89 -69.95
N GLN A 329 36.83 40.69 -68.96
CA GLN A 329 35.44 40.81 -68.45
C GLN A 329 34.50 41.39 -69.49
N ALA A 330 34.96 42.30 -70.27
CA ALA A 330 34.14 42.78 -71.45
C ALA A 330 33.82 41.66 -72.39
N LEU A 331 34.67 40.64 -72.51
CA LEU A 331 34.49 39.47 -73.34
C LEU A 331 33.56 38.43 -72.67
N VAL A 332 33.71 38.18 -71.36
CA VAL A 332 32.93 37.21 -70.55
C VAL A 332 31.54 37.72 -70.23
N ALA A 333 31.36 39.03 -69.97
CA ALA A 333 30.05 39.60 -69.64
C ALA A 333 29.04 39.50 -70.84
N LYS A 334 29.54 39.27 -72.06
CA LYS A 334 28.71 38.96 -73.23
C LYS A 334 28.21 37.50 -73.23
N LEU A 335 28.72 36.63 -72.39
CA LEU A 335 28.56 35.17 -72.45
C LEU A 335 27.91 34.51 -71.25
N THR A 336 27.64 35.22 -70.14
CA THR A 336 27.09 34.61 -68.87
C THR A 336 25.69 35.09 -68.56
N ASP A 337 24.81 34.15 -68.31
CA ASP A 337 23.44 34.35 -67.78
C ASP A 337 23.39 34.03 -66.25
N ASN A 338 23.04 35.01 -65.41
CA ASN A 338 23.01 34.92 -63.98
C ASN A 338 21.73 34.30 -63.38
N SER A 339 20.84 33.78 -64.28
CA SER A 339 19.52 33.27 -63.79
C SER A 339 19.61 32.04 -62.90
N ILE A 340 20.59 31.16 -63.11
CA ILE A 340 20.76 29.90 -62.36
C ILE A 340 21.18 30.14 -60.90
N GLU A 341 22.04 31.13 -60.64
CA GLU A 341 22.49 31.47 -59.29
C GLU A 341 21.32 31.93 -58.39
N ASN A 342 20.48 32.78 -58.94
CA ASN A 342 19.28 33.29 -58.22
C ASN A 342 18.27 32.18 -57.95
N GLU A 343 18.15 31.21 -58.81
CA GLU A 343 17.22 30.09 -58.66
C GLU A 343 17.68 29.13 -57.55
N ILE A 344 18.98 28.89 -57.41
CA ILE A 344 19.56 28.09 -56.31
C ILE A 344 19.31 28.77 -54.98
N ASP A 345 19.50 30.07 -54.86
CA ASP A 345 19.33 30.82 -53.60
C ASP A 345 17.88 30.85 -53.14
N GLU A 346 16.93 31.01 -54.06
CA GLU A 346 15.50 30.97 -53.73
C GLU A 346 15.07 29.57 -53.24
N LYS A 347 15.57 28.49 -53.83
CA LYS A 347 15.30 27.12 -53.36
C LYS A 347 15.90 26.86 -51.98
N ARG A 348 17.09 27.36 -51.67
CA ARG A 348 17.72 27.27 -50.36
C ARG A 348 16.92 28.00 -49.27
N LYS A 349 16.40 29.19 -49.56
CA LYS A 349 15.51 29.93 -48.67
C LYS A 349 14.20 29.15 -48.42
N SER A 350 13.67 28.49 -49.43
CA SER A 350 12.47 27.66 -49.31
C SER A 350 12.71 26.45 -48.36
N ILE A 351 13.85 25.77 -48.49
CA ILE A 351 14.21 24.66 -47.57
C ILE A 351 14.31 25.14 -46.12
N ALA A 352 14.91 26.31 -45.88
CA ALA A 352 15.02 26.85 -44.52
C ALA A 352 13.63 27.07 -43.90
N ARG A 353 12.70 27.69 -44.64
CA ARG A 353 11.31 27.90 -44.15
C ARG A 353 10.59 26.59 -43.86
N GLN A 354 10.73 25.58 -44.70
CA GLN A 354 10.08 24.28 -44.53
C GLN A 354 10.69 23.48 -43.36
N ARG A 355 11.99 23.64 -43.07
CA ARG A 355 12.63 23.06 -41.89
C ARG A 355 12.11 23.68 -40.58
N ASP A 356 11.93 24.99 -40.58
CA ASP A 356 11.36 25.69 -39.40
C ASP A 356 9.93 25.23 -39.13
N GLU A 357 9.11 25.10 -40.18
CA GLU A 357 7.74 24.62 -40.08
C GLU A 357 7.68 23.16 -39.58
N ARG A 358 8.54 22.29 -40.12
CA ARG A 358 8.65 20.91 -39.63
C ARG A 358 9.03 20.82 -38.16
N ASN A 359 9.91 21.70 -37.66
CA ASN A 359 10.30 21.75 -36.26
C ASN A 359 9.11 22.14 -35.38
N ARG A 360 8.33 23.15 -35.77
CA ARG A 360 7.10 23.54 -35.05
C ARG A 360 6.08 22.40 -35.00
N ILE A 361 5.94 21.65 -36.08
CA ILE A 361 5.07 20.46 -36.09
C ILE A 361 5.57 19.39 -35.13
N ASN A 362 6.90 19.13 -35.06
CA ASN A 362 7.47 18.20 -34.10
C ASN A 362 7.18 18.62 -32.66
N ASP A 363 7.34 19.91 -32.35
CA ASP A 363 7.03 20.43 -30.98
C ASP A 363 5.56 20.22 -30.65
N SER A 364 4.66 20.46 -31.58
CA SER A 364 3.23 20.22 -31.45
C SER A 364 2.90 18.73 -31.22
N ILE A 365 3.57 17.83 -31.94
CA ILE A 365 3.43 16.38 -31.76
C ILE A 365 3.87 15.97 -30.34
N ASN A 366 4.99 16.50 -29.85
CA ASN A 366 5.50 16.21 -28.52
C ASN A 366 4.55 16.70 -27.42
N GLU A 367 4.01 17.92 -27.55
CA GLU A 367 3.02 18.46 -26.62
C GLU A 367 1.76 17.58 -26.56
N LYS A 368 1.25 17.18 -27.73
CA LYS A 368 0.06 16.32 -27.80
C LYS A 368 0.31 14.91 -27.24
N ASN A 369 1.50 14.35 -27.46
CA ASN A 369 1.88 13.08 -26.85
C ASN A 369 1.92 13.17 -25.31
N SER A 370 2.43 14.27 -24.76
CA SER A 370 2.41 14.51 -23.32
C SER A 370 0.98 14.59 -22.77
N LYS A 371 0.09 15.29 -23.46
CA LYS A 371 -1.34 15.35 -23.11
C LYS A 371 -2.01 13.98 -23.15
N LYS A 372 -1.72 13.18 -24.18
CA LYS A 372 -2.22 11.82 -24.31
C LYS A 372 -1.82 10.95 -23.13
N ILE A 373 -0.53 10.97 -22.74
CA ILE A 373 -0.02 10.21 -21.58
C ILE A 373 -0.74 10.62 -20.28
N THR A 374 -0.98 11.91 -20.08
CA THR A 374 -1.72 12.41 -18.92
C THR A 374 -3.15 11.88 -18.89
N ILE A 375 -3.84 11.87 -20.03
CA ILE A 375 -5.20 11.32 -20.13
C ILE A 375 -5.18 9.81 -19.81
N GLU A 376 -4.23 9.06 -20.38
CA GLU A 376 -4.12 7.60 -20.12
C GLU A 376 -3.92 7.29 -18.62
N GLN A 377 -3.07 8.04 -17.94
CA GLN A 377 -2.90 7.92 -16.49
C GLN A 377 -4.17 8.25 -15.71
N THR A 378 -4.89 9.28 -16.15
CA THR A 378 -6.17 9.68 -15.52
C THR A 378 -7.26 8.62 -15.73
N VAL A 379 -7.32 8.02 -16.92
CA VAL A 379 -8.26 6.91 -17.22
C VAL A 379 -7.96 5.69 -16.35
N ILE A 380 -6.68 5.33 -16.17
CA ILE A 380 -6.30 4.23 -15.27
C ILE A 380 -6.75 4.51 -13.83
N GLY A 381 -6.51 5.73 -13.33
CA GLY A 381 -6.95 6.14 -12.00
C GLY A 381 -8.47 6.02 -11.81
N LYS A 382 -9.24 6.61 -12.73
CA LYS A 382 -10.72 6.55 -12.70
C LYS A 382 -11.26 5.13 -12.89
N SER A 383 -10.60 4.29 -13.69
CA SER A 383 -11.00 2.89 -13.87
C SER A 383 -10.84 2.06 -12.59
N ASN A 384 -9.77 2.31 -11.84
CA ASN A 384 -9.57 1.69 -10.54
C ASN A 384 -10.64 2.13 -9.51
N GLU A 385 -11.00 3.41 -9.55
CA GLU A 385 -12.06 3.97 -8.72
C GLU A 385 -13.43 3.40 -9.11
N LEU A 386 -13.71 3.31 -10.40
CA LEU A 386 -14.92 2.69 -10.93
C LEU A 386 -15.08 1.23 -10.48
N ASN A 387 -14.01 0.46 -10.51
CA ASN A 387 -14.05 -0.93 -10.04
C ASN A 387 -14.39 -1.02 -8.55
N ARG A 388 -13.86 -0.12 -7.72
CA ARG A 388 -14.22 -0.05 -6.29
C ARG A 388 -15.70 0.29 -6.09
N GLU A 389 -16.18 1.32 -6.78
CA GLU A 389 -17.59 1.73 -6.68
C GLU A 389 -18.55 0.64 -7.21
N LYS A 390 -18.19 -0.10 -8.27
CA LYS A 390 -18.95 -1.26 -8.75
C LYS A 390 -19.03 -2.36 -7.70
N ASN A 391 -17.96 -2.65 -6.99
CA ASN A 391 -17.96 -3.63 -5.90
C ASN A 391 -18.85 -3.17 -4.73
N TYR A 392 -18.82 -1.86 -4.38
CA TYR A 392 -19.75 -1.32 -3.38
C TYR A 392 -21.21 -1.42 -3.83
N LEU A 393 -21.49 -1.11 -5.11
CA LEU A 393 -22.84 -1.22 -5.66
C LEU A 393 -23.37 -2.64 -5.60
N GLU A 394 -22.52 -3.63 -5.86
CA GLU A 394 -22.90 -5.03 -5.73
C GLU A 394 -23.19 -5.41 -4.28
N GLY A 395 -22.38 -4.93 -3.33
CA GLY A 395 -22.65 -5.09 -1.91
C GLY A 395 -24.00 -4.47 -1.47
N TYR A 396 -24.37 -3.33 -2.02
CA TYR A 396 -25.69 -2.73 -1.76
C TYR A 396 -26.84 -3.55 -2.37
N LYS A 397 -26.65 -4.13 -3.56
CA LYS A 397 -27.65 -5.04 -4.17
C LYS A 397 -27.84 -6.31 -3.34
N GLU A 398 -26.73 -6.90 -2.87
CA GLU A 398 -26.80 -8.05 -1.98
C GLU A 398 -27.51 -7.71 -0.68
N SER A 399 -27.21 -6.56 -0.09
CA SER A 399 -27.86 -6.07 1.12
C SER A 399 -29.34 -5.82 0.92
N TYR A 400 -29.74 -5.26 -0.22
CA TYR A 400 -31.14 -5.08 -0.58
C TYR A 400 -31.88 -6.42 -0.75
N ASN A 401 -31.24 -7.38 -1.41
CA ASN A 401 -31.81 -8.70 -1.64
C ASN A 401 -32.00 -9.51 -0.35
N LYS A 402 -31.12 -9.29 0.64
CA LYS A 402 -31.20 -9.86 1.99
C LYS A 402 -32.40 -9.31 2.80
N LEU A 403 -32.85 -8.10 2.50
CA LEU A 403 -34.01 -7.51 3.17
C LEU A 403 -35.31 -8.07 2.59
N THR A 404 -35.96 -8.99 3.30
CA THR A 404 -37.23 -9.59 2.89
C THR A 404 -38.31 -8.52 2.68
N LYS A 405 -39.14 -8.71 1.67
CA LYS A 405 -40.34 -7.86 1.53
C LYS A 405 -41.33 -8.23 2.62
N PRO A 406 -41.81 -7.28 3.40
CA PRO A 406 -43.03 -7.53 4.17
C PRO A 406 -44.14 -7.84 3.16
N THR A 407 -44.69 -9.04 3.18
CA THR A 407 -45.89 -9.36 2.41
C THR A 407 -47.08 -8.81 3.19
N ASP A 408 -47.98 -8.13 2.52
CA ASP A 408 -49.13 -7.48 3.15
C ASP A 408 -50.12 -8.44 3.77
N ASP A 409 -49.97 -9.75 3.51
CA ASP A 409 -50.90 -10.81 3.94
C ASP A 409 -50.40 -11.67 5.12
N VAL A 410 -49.26 -11.32 5.77
CA VAL A 410 -48.78 -12.12 6.90
C VAL A 410 -49.23 -11.44 8.20
N SER A 411 -50.09 -12.14 8.95
CA SER A 411 -50.39 -11.76 10.32
C SER A 411 -49.17 -12.03 11.19
N TYR A 412 -48.44 -10.99 11.54
CA TYR A 412 -47.33 -11.10 12.48
C TYR A 412 -47.87 -11.38 13.87
N THR A 413 -47.40 -12.47 14.46
CA THR A 413 -47.75 -12.83 15.83
C THR A 413 -46.53 -12.74 16.74
N CYS A 414 -46.76 -12.33 17.97
CA CYS A 414 -45.73 -12.31 18.99
C CYS A 414 -45.16 -13.71 19.22
N PRO A 415 -43.90 -13.95 19.03
CA PRO A 415 -43.27 -15.27 19.20
C PRO A 415 -43.31 -15.78 20.63
N HIS A 416 -43.60 -14.91 21.62
CA HIS A 416 -43.68 -15.28 23.05
C HIS A 416 -45.09 -15.72 23.50
N CYS A 417 -46.12 -15.09 23.00
CA CYS A 417 -47.46 -15.32 23.51
C CYS A 417 -48.45 -15.72 22.43
N ASN A 418 -48.02 -15.91 21.22
CA ASN A 418 -48.81 -16.29 20.04
C ASN A 418 -49.97 -15.33 19.72
N LYS A 419 -50.01 -14.14 20.36
CA LYS A 419 -50.97 -13.10 20.02
C LYS A 419 -50.51 -12.35 18.78
N PRO A 420 -51.39 -12.03 17.86
CA PRO A 420 -51.04 -11.19 16.73
C PRO A 420 -50.49 -9.84 17.24
N PHE A 421 -49.46 -9.35 16.61
CA PHE A 421 -48.98 -8.00 16.88
C PHE A 421 -50.10 -6.99 16.69
N GLY A 422 -50.21 -6.06 17.60
CA GLY A 422 -51.11 -4.95 17.44
C GLY A 422 -50.77 -4.17 16.16
N VAL A 423 -51.75 -3.44 15.64
CA VAL A 423 -51.59 -2.67 14.42
C VAL A 423 -50.36 -1.74 14.51
N SER A 424 -50.10 -1.17 15.69
CA SER A 424 -48.96 -0.30 15.95
C SER A 424 -47.61 -1.02 15.83
N GLU A 425 -47.45 -2.20 16.46
CA GLU A 425 -46.23 -2.98 16.48
C GLU A 425 -45.87 -3.58 15.11
N THR A 426 -46.90 -3.99 14.37
CA THR A 426 -46.74 -4.46 12.98
C THR A 426 -46.33 -3.33 12.07
N VAL A 427 -46.87 -2.13 12.31
CA VAL A 427 -46.51 -0.92 11.55
C VAL A 427 -45.07 -0.47 11.87
N GLU A 428 -44.66 -0.51 13.14
CA GLU A 428 -43.28 -0.16 13.53
C GLU A 428 -42.24 -1.12 12.92
N TYR A 429 -42.48 -2.42 12.98
CA TYR A 429 -41.61 -3.40 12.36
C TYR A 429 -41.52 -3.25 10.84
N LYS A 430 -42.66 -3.12 10.18
CA LYS A 430 -42.70 -2.83 8.73
C LYS A 430 -42.00 -1.51 8.41
N SER A 431 -42.20 -0.48 9.25
CA SER A 431 -41.57 0.80 9.11
C SER A 431 -40.08 0.70 9.21
N HIS A 432 -39.56 -0.07 10.18
CA HIS A 432 -38.13 -0.26 10.36
C HIS A 432 -37.44 -0.95 9.16
N ILE A 433 -38.04 -2.04 8.67
CA ILE A 433 -37.56 -2.72 7.46
C ILE A 433 -37.66 -1.81 6.24
N MET A 434 -38.77 -1.05 6.13
CA MET A 434 -38.89 -0.07 5.05
C MET A 434 -37.84 1.06 5.13
N GLU A 435 -37.53 1.50 6.34
CA GLU A 435 -36.52 2.51 6.54
C GLU A 435 -35.11 1.99 6.19
N GLN A 436 -34.75 0.78 6.61
CA GLN A 436 -33.50 0.14 6.21
C GLN A 436 -33.43 -0.03 4.70
N LYS A 437 -34.51 -0.49 4.06
CA LYS A 437 -34.54 -0.56 2.59
C LYS A 437 -34.36 0.80 1.93
N LYS A 438 -35.05 1.84 2.46
CA LYS A 438 -34.87 3.19 1.94
C LYS A 438 -33.43 3.64 2.03
N ARG A 439 -32.73 3.38 3.16
CA ARG A 439 -31.30 3.72 3.32
C ARG A 439 -30.43 2.95 2.31
N VAL A 440 -30.59 1.62 2.23
CA VAL A 440 -29.81 0.81 1.27
C VAL A 440 -30.09 1.23 -0.18
N ILE A 441 -31.35 1.57 -0.51
CA ILE A 441 -31.70 2.10 -1.83
C ILE A 441 -31.05 3.47 -2.06
N ALA A 442 -31.09 4.37 -1.07
CA ALA A 442 -30.51 5.70 -1.18
C ALA A 442 -28.99 5.61 -1.39
N ASP A 443 -28.32 4.80 -0.56
CA ASP A 443 -26.86 4.60 -0.66
C ASP A 443 -26.48 3.90 -1.97
N GLY A 444 -27.24 2.87 -2.36
CA GLY A 444 -27.08 2.18 -3.63
C GLY A 444 -27.33 3.09 -4.83
N ASN A 445 -28.33 3.98 -4.77
CA ASN A 445 -28.59 4.95 -5.83
C ASN A 445 -27.45 5.99 -5.89
N THR A 446 -26.97 6.46 -4.76
CA THR A 446 -25.82 7.39 -4.70
C THR A 446 -24.58 6.74 -5.29
N CYS A 447 -24.30 5.49 -4.93
CA CYS A 447 -23.20 4.72 -5.51
C CYS A 447 -23.40 4.50 -7.01
N LYS A 448 -24.61 4.18 -7.45
CA LYS A 448 -24.96 4.03 -8.88
C LYS A 448 -24.74 5.31 -9.68
N GLU A 449 -25.08 6.44 -9.11
CA GLU A 449 -24.80 7.73 -9.79
C GLU A 449 -23.31 8.03 -9.87
N ARG A 450 -22.51 7.67 -8.85
CA ARG A 450 -21.05 7.76 -8.92
C ARG A 450 -20.48 6.83 -9.97
N VAL A 451 -20.96 5.57 -10.05
CA VAL A 451 -20.56 4.64 -11.11
C VAL A 451 -20.83 5.23 -12.48
N LYS A 452 -22.04 5.75 -12.71
CA LYS A 452 -22.39 6.39 -13.99
C LYS A 452 -21.52 7.61 -14.29
N ALA A 453 -21.25 8.44 -13.29
CA ALA A 453 -20.40 9.61 -13.45
C ALA A 453 -18.96 9.24 -13.81
N LEU A 454 -18.43 8.18 -13.18
CA LEU A 454 -17.10 7.66 -13.48
C LEU A 454 -17.06 7.02 -14.88
N GLU A 455 -18.07 6.23 -15.25
CA GLU A 455 -18.18 5.64 -16.59
C GLU A 455 -18.20 6.73 -17.65
N LYS A 456 -19.06 7.72 -17.48
CA LYS A 456 -19.13 8.88 -18.40
C LYS A 456 -17.81 9.65 -18.46
N GLY A 457 -17.20 9.90 -17.30
CA GLY A 457 -15.92 10.61 -17.26
C GLY A 457 -14.75 9.82 -17.88
N ILE A 458 -14.81 8.49 -17.89
CA ILE A 458 -13.85 7.64 -18.59
C ILE A 458 -14.12 7.66 -20.10
N GLU A 459 -15.40 7.64 -20.51
CA GLU A 459 -15.81 7.73 -21.90
C GLU A 459 -15.36 9.06 -22.51
N GLU A 460 -15.66 10.19 -21.86
CA GLU A 460 -15.24 11.53 -22.30
C GLU A 460 -13.70 11.60 -22.45
N LEU A 461 -12.95 11.10 -21.47
CA LEU A 461 -11.48 11.07 -21.56
C LEU A 461 -10.95 10.17 -22.68
N ASN A 462 -11.64 9.07 -23.00
CA ASN A 462 -11.27 8.23 -24.12
C ASN A 462 -11.60 8.91 -25.45
N GLU A 463 -12.71 9.65 -25.54
CA GLU A 463 -13.02 10.47 -26.71
C GLU A 463 -11.96 11.56 -26.92
N ASP A 464 -11.58 12.27 -25.85
CA ASP A 464 -10.50 13.27 -25.91
C ASP A 464 -9.17 12.65 -26.36
N LYS A 465 -8.85 11.44 -25.89
CA LYS A 465 -7.67 10.70 -26.34
C LYS A 465 -7.72 10.39 -27.83
N GLU A 466 -8.88 9.94 -28.32
CA GLU A 466 -9.06 9.66 -29.75
C GLU A 466 -8.94 10.92 -30.62
N VAL A 467 -9.44 12.06 -30.13
CA VAL A 467 -9.24 13.35 -30.81
C VAL A 467 -7.77 13.68 -30.89
N ILE A 468 -7.04 13.60 -29.78
CA ILE A 468 -5.60 13.88 -29.75
C ILE A 468 -4.82 12.91 -30.67
N LEU A 469 -5.19 11.63 -30.70
CA LEU A 469 -4.55 10.65 -31.61
C LEU A 469 -4.75 11.02 -33.08
N LYS A 470 -5.97 11.44 -33.47
CA LYS A 470 -6.25 11.88 -34.83
C LYS A 470 -5.43 13.12 -35.20
N GLU A 471 -5.30 14.06 -34.24
CA GLU A 471 -4.49 15.25 -34.46
C GLU A 471 -2.99 14.95 -34.62
N ILE A 472 -2.47 14.00 -33.78
CA ILE A 472 -1.09 13.51 -33.92
C ILE A 472 -0.86 12.87 -35.27
N LEU A 473 -1.77 12.01 -35.74
CA LEU A 473 -1.67 11.37 -37.03
C LEU A 473 -1.70 12.38 -38.18
N LYS A 474 -2.56 13.40 -38.07
CA LYS A 474 -2.61 14.50 -39.07
C LYS A 474 -1.28 15.26 -39.13
N LEU A 475 -0.75 15.67 -37.96
CA LEU A 475 0.53 16.37 -37.87
C LEU A 475 1.71 15.52 -38.38
N GLN A 476 1.69 14.21 -38.12
CA GLN A 476 2.68 13.28 -38.69
C GLN A 476 2.61 13.20 -40.19
N GLY A 477 1.40 13.24 -40.76
CA GLY A 477 1.20 13.32 -42.22
C GLY A 477 1.76 14.62 -42.80
N GLU A 478 1.45 15.76 -42.16
CA GLU A 478 1.97 17.08 -42.60
C GLU A 478 3.50 17.14 -42.50
N ARG A 479 4.11 16.59 -41.44
CA ARG A 479 5.57 16.47 -41.32
C ARG A 479 6.16 15.64 -42.43
N THR A 480 5.57 14.48 -42.74
CA THR A 480 6.06 13.60 -43.80
C THR A 480 6.01 14.29 -45.19
N GLN A 481 4.97 15.10 -45.43
CA GLN A 481 4.85 15.88 -46.65
C GLN A 481 5.94 16.94 -46.77
N LEU A 482 6.25 17.64 -45.66
CA LEU A 482 7.36 18.61 -45.61
C LEU A 482 8.70 17.94 -45.83
N ASP A 483 8.95 16.76 -45.24
CA ASP A 483 10.19 15.99 -45.48
C ASP A 483 10.33 15.58 -46.97
N GLY A 484 9.23 15.21 -47.62
CA GLY A 484 9.18 14.94 -49.06
C GLY A 484 9.53 16.18 -49.90
N ASN A 485 8.92 17.32 -49.56
CA ASN A 485 9.17 18.57 -50.27
C ASN A 485 10.62 19.05 -50.15
N ILE A 486 11.19 18.95 -48.92
CA ILE A 486 12.60 19.29 -48.66
C ILE A 486 13.53 18.38 -49.49
N SER A 487 13.21 17.08 -49.56
CA SER A 487 13.98 16.14 -50.39
C SER A 487 13.94 16.50 -51.86
N GLN A 488 12.77 16.85 -52.37
CA GLN A 488 12.62 17.28 -53.76
C GLN A 488 13.41 18.55 -54.06
N LEU A 489 13.31 19.57 -53.21
CA LEU A 489 14.06 20.81 -53.35
C LEU A 489 15.57 20.60 -53.33
N ASN A 490 16.09 19.68 -52.54
CA ASN A 490 17.50 19.33 -52.55
C ASN A 490 17.94 18.67 -53.86
N THR A 491 17.11 17.81 -54.42
CA THR A 491 17.36 17.20 -55.74
C THR A 491 17.40 18.25 -56.84
N ASP A 492 16.48 19.19 -56.80
CA ASP A 492 16.43 20.30 -57.77
C ASP A 492 17.68 21.19 -57.69
N ILE A 493 18.16 21.49 -56.48
CA ILE A 493 19.39 22.24 -56.26
C ILE A 493 20.58 21.51 -56.91
N GLN A 494 20.71 20.20 -56.66
CA GLN A 494 21.80 19.41 -57.27
C GLN A 494 21.76 19.45 -58.81
N ALA A 495 20.56 19.38 -59.40
CA ALA A 495 20.42 19.49 -60.85
C ALA A 495 20.85 20.89 -61.43
N LEU A 496 20.49 21.95 -60.65
CA LEU A 496 20.91 23.33 -61.05
C LEU A 496 22.42 23.54 -60.86
N GLU A 497 23.01 22.98 -59.78
CA GLU A 497 24.47 23.06 -59.56
C GLU A 497 25.25 22.32 -60.64
N THR A 498 24.71 21.22 -61.17
CA THR A 498 25.31 20.51 -62.33
C THR A 498 25.27 21.35 -63.52
N LYS A 499 24.12 21.97 -63.86
CA LYS A 499 23.99 22.89 -65.00
C LYS A 499 24.91 24.09 -64.95
N ARG A 500 25.08 24.66 -63.71
CA ARG A 500 26.04 25.76 -63.48
C ARG A 500 27.47 25.34 -63.73
N ALA A 501 27.82 24.11 -63.32
CA ALA A 501 29.16 23.58 -63.60
C ALA A 501 29.47 23.36 -65.07
N GLU A 502 28.45 22.95 -65.89
CA GLU A 502 28.59 22.78 -67.30
C GLU A 502 28.76 24.11 -68.03
N GLN A 503 27.98 25.13 -67.65
CA GLN A 503 28.11 26.48 -68.20
C GLN A 503 29.51 27.09 -67.96
N ARG A 504 30.13 26.83 -66.82
CA ARG A 504 31.45 27.35 -66.49
C ARG A 504 32.61 26.67 -67.22
N LYS A 505 32.41 25.48 -67.80
CA LYS A 505 33.44 24.76 -68.56
C LYS A 505 33.72 25.37 -69.90
N ASN A 506 32.82 26.19 -70.46
CA ASN A 506 32.90 26.70 -71.83
C ASN A 506 33.30 28.19 -71.95
N LEU A 507 33.77 28.78 -70.82
CA LEU A 507 34.22 30.18 -70.83
C LEU A 507 35.66 30.29 -71.24
N PRO A 508 36.00 31.33 -72.01
CA PRO A 508 37.38 31.56 -72.34
C PRO A 508 38.26 31.79 -71.11
N VAL A 509 39.43 31.19 -71.08
CA VAL A 509 40.39 31.30 -70.00
C VAL A 509 41.24 32.55 -70.20
N LEU A 510 41.26 33.40 -69.17
CA LEU A 510 42.17 34.54 -69.14
C LEU A 510 43.62 34.05 -68.88
N MET A 511 44.45 34.16 -69.89
CA MET A 511 45.86 33.81 -69.81
C MET A 511 46.72 35.05 -69.45
N ILE A 512 46.65 35.47 -68.18
CA ILE A 512 47.47 36.54 -67.65
C ILE A 512 48.91 36.08 -67.51
N ASP A 513 49.14 34.83 -67.25
CA ASP A 513 50.46 34.24 -67.02
C ASP A 513 51.39 34.20 -68.24
N GLY A 514 50.86 34.42 -69.44
CA GLY A 514 51.61 34.54 -70.71
C GLY A 514 52.10 35.93 -70.97
N ASN A 515 51.75 36.94 -70.20
CA ASN A 515 52.20 38.33 -70.39
C ASN A 515 53.57 38.53 -69.78
N VAL A 516 54.55 39.04 -70.54
CA VAL A 516 55.98 39.20 -70.18
C VAL A 516 56.12 40.18 -69.01
N ASP A 517 55.40 41.32 -69.06
CA ASP A 517 55.46 42.30 -67.95
C ASP A 517 54.88 41.75 -66.67
N TYR A 518 53.85 40.92 -66.73
CA TYR A 518 53.25 40.23 -65.61
C TYR A 518 54.23 39.22 -64.95
N GLN A 519 54.98 38.44 -65.79
CA GLN A 519 55.95 37.48 -65.33
C GLN A 519 57.14 38.17 -64.64
N THR A 520 57.60 39.32 -65.14
CA THR A 520 58.66 40.08 -64.51
C THR A 520 58.26 40.62 -63.11
N LEU A 521 57.08 41.25 -63.01
CA LEU A 521 56.57 41.77 -61.76
C LEU A 521 56.28 40.65 -60.75
N MET A 522 55.82 39.48 -61.21
CA MET A 522 55.63 38.31 -60.40
C MET A 522 56.95 37.75 -59.90
N GLY A 523 58.02 37.77 -60.66
CA GLY A 523 59.37 37.40 -60.27
C GLY A 523 59.91 38.30 -59.15
N GLU A 524 59.74 39.60 -59.27
CA GLU A 524 60.12 40.58 -58.27
C GLU A 524 59.29 40.47 -57.00
N LEU A 525 57.97 40.24 -57.10
CA LEU A 525 57.08 39.98 -56.00
C LEU A 525 57.44 38.69 -55.23
N ASN A 526 57.75 37.62 -55.95
CA ASN A 526 58.19 36.36 -55.36
C ASN A 526 59.51 36.51 -54.64
N ALA A 527 60.48 37.28 -55.19
CA ALA A 527 61.75 37.55 -54.54
C ALA A 527 61.53 38.32 -53.20
N LEU A 528 60.68 39.35 -53.20
CA LEU A 528 60.34 40.10 -52.00
C LEU A 528 59.56 39.23 -50.97
N THR A 529 58.69 38.38 -51.47
CA THR A 529 57.93 37.44 -50.64
C THR A 529 58.86 36.39 -50.00
N MET A 530 59.79 35.86 -50.76
CA MET A 530 60.82 34.94 -50.25
C MET A 530 61.68 35.63 -49.17
N ALA A 531 62.19 36.84 -49.43
CA ALA A 531 62.98 37.61 -48.48
C ALA A 531 62.13 37.94 -47.20
N LYS A 532 60.84 38.25 -47.35
CA LYS A 532 59.95 38.42 -46.20
C LYS A 532 59.78 37.13 -45.40
N ASN A 533 59.53 36.03 -46.10
CA ASN A 533 59.35 34.74 -45.49
C ASN A 533 60.61 34.24 -44.77
N GLU A 534 61.78 34.49 -45.32
CA GLU A 534 63.03 34.18 -44.68
C GLU A 534 63.26 35.04 -43.41
N ALA A 535 62.98 36.35 -43.51
CA ALA A 535 63.06 37.24 -42.36
C ALA A 535 62.06 36.86 -41.23
N LEU A 536 60.83 36.50 -41.61
CA LEU A 536 59.81 35.99 -40.70
C LEU A 536 60.13 34.60 -40.13
N SER A 537 60.71 33.73 -40.97
CA SER A 537 61.15 32.41 -40.53
C SER A 537 62.28 32.53 -39.46
N ASN A 538 63.23 33.41 -39.69
CA ASN A 538 64.29 33.66 -38.70
C ASN A 538 63.73 34.28 -37.39
N LEU A 539 62.80 35.22 -37.55
CA LEU A 539 62.08 35.77 -36.40
C LEU A 539 61.20 34.74 -35.68
N THR A 540 60.53 33.90 -36.46
CA THR A 540 59.71 32.80 -35.92
C THR A 540 60.60 31.78 -35.17
N ALA A 541 61.75 31.41 -35.74
CA ALA A 541 62.74 30.54 -35.10
C ALA A 541 63.20 31.15 -33.77
N HIS A 542 63.53 32.45 -33.77
CA HIS A 542 63.90 33.15 -32.52
C HIS A 542 62.74 33.17 -31.51
N LYS A 543 61.51 33.44 -31.92
CA LYS A 543 60.33 33.39 -31.07
C LYS A 543 60.04 32.00 -30.54
N GLN A 544 60.28 30.98 -31.39
CA GLN A 544 60.13 29.58 -30.92
C GLN A 544 61.19 29.23 -29.87
N GLU A 545 62.41 29.69 -30.02
CA GLU A 545 63.46 29.50 -29.01
C GLU A 545 63.07 30.22 -27.68
N LEU A 546 62.60 31.49 -27.79
CA LEU A 546 62.08 32.19 -26.60
C LEU A 546 60.88 31.46 -25.99
N SER A 547 59.94 30.94 -26.82
CA SER A 547 58.81 30.14 -26.34
C SER A 547 59.25 28.86 -25.64
N ARG A 548 60.31 28.20 -26.12
CA ARG A 548 60.88 27.03 -25.48
C ARG A 548 61.48 27.39 -24.13
N GLN A 549 62.27 28.49 -24.05
CA GLN A 549 62.86 28.97 -22.79
C GLN A 549 61.75 29.37 -21.79
N ILE A 550 60.71 30.08 -22.25
CA ILE A 550 59.56 30.44 -21.42
C ILE A 550 58.89 29.16 -20.90
N GLY A 551 58.67 28.16 -21.75
CA GLY A 551 58.07 26.89 -21.37
C GLY A 551 58.85 26.12 -20.30
N GLU A 552 60.20 26.13 -20.40
CA GLU A 552 61.09 25.53 -19.40
C GLU A 552 61.02 26.25 -18.05
N LEU A 553 61.00 27.59 -18.10
CA LEU A 553 60.88 28.42 -16.90
C LEU A 553 59.46 28.26 -16.29
N GLU A 554 58.41 28.23 -17.12
CA GLU A 554 57.02 27.99 -16.66
C GLU A 554 56.86 26.58 -16.03
N TYR A 555 57.48 25.57 -16.65
CA TYR A 555 57.51 24.22 -16.05
C TYR A 555 58.22 24.25 -14.68
N THR A 556 59.38 24.88 -14.58
CA THR A 556 60.11 25.03 -13.31
C THR A 556 59.31 25.81 -12.30
N ARG A 557 58.66 26.89 -12.73
CA ARG A 557 57.71 27.67 -11.92
C ARG A 557 56.54 26.82 -11.41
N SER A 558 55.99 25.94 -12.23
CA SER A 558 54.88 25.07 -11.84
C SER A 558 55.27 24.09 -10.74
N ILE A 559 56.49 23.58 -10.77
CA ILE A 559 57.04 22.72 -9.70
C ILE A 559 57.09 23.49 -8.38
N HIS A 560 57.67 24.70 -8.41
CA HIS A 560 57.74 25.53 -7.21
C HIS A 560 56.38 26.01 -6.73
N LEU A 561 55.42 26.26 -7.65
CA LEU A 561 54.04 26.60 -7.32
C LEU A 561 53.33 25.43 -6.62
N GLY A 562 53.61 24.20 -7.05
CA GLY A 562 53.12 22.98 -6.36
C GLY A 562 53.62 22.94 -4.91
N THR A 563 54.88 23.26 -4.68
CA THR A 563 55.48 23.33 -3.33
C THR A 563 54.91 24.50 -2.50
N ALA A 564 54.80 25.69 -3.07
CA ALA A 564 54.24 26.87 -2.40
C ALA A 564 52.77 26.70 -2.02
N ASN A 565 51.98 25.98 -2.85
CA ASN A 565 50.55 25.73 -2.61
C ASN A 565 50.30 24.67 -1.53
N LYS A 566 51.26 23.88 -1.12
CA LYS A 566 51.10 22.87 -0.06
C LYS A 566 50.51 23.48 1.22
N GLU A 567 50.97 24.68 1.58
CA GLU A 567 50.45 25.41 2.76
C GLU A 567 48.97 25.79 2.58
N ILE A 568 48.59 26.28 1.41
CA ILE A 568 47.22 26.68 1.09
C ILE A 568 46.29 25.44 1.11
N ILE A 569 46.73 24.34 0.47
CA ILE A 569 46.02 23.08 0.43
C ILE A 569 45.81 22.53 1.84
N ARG A 570 46.87 22.54 2.66
CA ARG A 570 46.78 22.11 4.06
C ARG A 570 45.77 22.95 4.84
N ASN A 571 45.83 24.27 4.73
CA ASN A 571 44.94 25.17 5.45
C ASN A 571 43.46 25.01 4.97
N ASP A 572 43.24 24.77 3.68
CA ASP A 572 41.93 24.47 3.12
C ASP A 572 41.42 23.12 3.64
N ASN A 573 42.27 22.10 3.70
CA ASN A 573 41.91 20.80 4.25
C ASN A 573 41.63 20.87 5.76
N LEU A 574 42.37 21.69 6.52
CA LEU A 574 42.08 21.97 7.93
C LEU A 574 40.67 22.58 8.09
N ARG A 575 40.38 23.62 7.30
CA ARG A 575 39.05 24.24 7.32
C ARG A 575 37.94 23.28 6.91
N LYS A 576 38.14 22.46 5.87
CA LYS A 576 37.20 21.44 5.43
C LYS A 576 36.99 20.36 6.49
N SER A 577 38.05 19.95 7.17
CA SER A 577 37.94 18.98 8.27
C SER A 577 37.13 19.52 9.44
N GLU A 578 37.32 20.80 9.82
CA GLU A 578 36.50 21.44 10.87
C GLU A 578 35.00 21.51 10.51
N LEU A 579 34.71 21.92 9.28
CA LEU A 579 33.32 21.94 8.79
C LEU A 579 32.69 20.55 8.77
N LYS A 580 33.45 19.57 8.28
CA LYS A 580 32.96 18.18 8.20
C LYS A 580 32.83 17.54 9.58
N ARG A 581 33.65 17.91 10.54
CA ARG A 581 33.52 17.48 11.95
C ARG A 581 32.21 17.98 12.56
N LYS A 582 31.88 19.26 12.36
CA LYS A 582 30.59 19.83 12.82
C LYS A 582 29.38 19.16 12.16
N GLU A 583 29.49 18.88 10.87
CA GLU A 583 28.45 18.15 10.14
C GLU A 583 28.28 16.71 10.67
N LEU A 584 29.41 16.04 10.92
CA LEU A 584 29.44 14.70 11.50
C LEU A 584 28.79 14.68 12.89
N GLU A 585 29.14 15.61 13.78
CA GLU A 585 28.54 15.74 15.11
C GLU A 585 27.03 15.93 15.03
N LYS A 586 26.57 16.79 14.13
CA LYS A 586 25.13 17.01 13.90
C LYS A 586 24.43 15.75 13.40
N THR A 587 25.05 15.01 12.49
CA THR A 587 24.49 13.77 11.95
C THR A 587 24.50 12.66 13.00
N GLN A 588 25.54 12.57 13.81
CA GLN A 588 25.61 11.64 14.95
C GLN A 588 24.54 11.93 16.00
N SER A 589 24.31 13.22 16.32
CA SER A 589 23.23 13.62 17.25
C SER A 589 21.85 13.24 16.72
N LYS A 590 21.62 13.41 15.40
CA LYS A 590 20.38 12.96 14.78
C LYS A 590 20.23 11.44 14.83
N LEU A 591 21.30 10.69 14.54
CA LEU A 591 21.30 9.24 14.63
C LEU A 591 21.00 8.77 16.05
N GLN A 592 21.63 9.40 17.04
CA GLN A 592 21.39 9.09 18.44
C GLN A 592 19.94 9.34 18.86
N ALA A 593 19.39 10.51 18.50
CA ALA A 593 17.98 10.83 18.77
C ALA A 593 17.01 9.82 18.11
N LYS A 594 17.31 9.38 16.87
CA LYS A 594 16.50 8.34 16.21
C LYS A 594 16.61 6.98 16.89
N LYS A 595 17.78 6.62 17.41
CA LYS A 595 17.97 5.37 18.19
C LYS A 595 17.22 5.43 19.53
N GLU A 596 17.24 6.57 20.20
CA GLU A 596 16.49 6.82 21.42
C GLU A 596 15.00 6.75 21.17
N LEU A 597 14.51 7.39 20.10
CA LEU A 597 13.10 7.27 19.69
C LEU A 597 12.71 5.80 19.42
N THR A 598 13.57 5.01 18.77
CA THR A 598 13.31 3.58 18.55
C THR A 598 13.19 2.82 19.86
N THR A 599 14.03 3.16 20.85
CA THR A 599 13.97 2.54 22.17
C THR A 599 12.68 2.89 22.91
N LEU A 600 12.30 4.18 22.88
CA LEU A 600 11.05 4.65 23.49
C LEU A 600 9.81 4.01 22.82
N ILE A 601 9.82 3.82 21.52
CA ILE A 601 8.73 3.12 20.81
C ILE A 601 8.63 1.67 21.31
N LYS A 602 9.75 0.96 21.44
CA LYS A 602 9.76 -0.43 21.95
C LYS A 602 9.27 -0.50 23.40
N GLU A 603 9.65 0.45 24.22
CA GLU A 603 9.16 0.54 25.61
C GLU A 603 7.66 0.83 25.66
N LEU A 604 7.15 1.72 24.81
CA LEU A 604 5.74 2.00 24.67
C LEU A 604 4.95 0.73 24.28
N GLU A 605 5.45 -0.02 23.30
CA GLU A 605 4.84 -1.30 22.90
C GLU A 605 4.82 -2.27 24.09
N ARG A 606 5.95 -2.44 24.77
CA ARG A 606 6.07 -3.36 25.90
C ARG A 606 5.12 -2.97 27.04
N GLU A 607 5.03 -1.68 27.38
CA GLU A 607 4.10 -1.21 28.42
C GLU A 607 2.64 -1.39 28.00
N THR A 608 2.32 -1.11 26.75
CA THR A 608 0.96 -1.29 26.23
C THR A 608 0.54 -2.75 26.26
N TYR A 609 1.42 -3.65 25.83
CA TYR A 609 1.14 -5.10 25.89
C TYR A 609 1.10 -5.64 27.32
N ALA A 610 1.94 -5.14 28.22
CA ALA A 610 1.86 -5.51 29.64
C ALA A 610 0.52 -5.08 30.28
N LYS A 611 -0.03 -3.94 29.89
CA LYS A 611 -1.38 -3.53 30.31
C LYS A 611 -2.45 -4.45 29.72
N LEU A 612 -2.29 -4.83 28.45
CA LEU A 612 -3.20 -5.78 27.81
C LEU A 612 -3.21 -7.11 28.57
N ASP A 613 -2.03 -7.63 28.92
CA ASP A 613 -1.90 -8.86 29.73
C ASP A 613 -2.53 -8.70 31.11
N SER A 614 -2.35 -7.56 31.76
CA SER A 614 -2.96 -7.26 33.04
C SER A 614 -4.50 -7.23 32.96
N ARG A 615 -5.06 -6.64 31.88
CA ARG A 615 -6.51 -6.68 31.64
C ARG A 615 -7.00 -8.10 31.39
N LEU A 616 -6.25 -8.88 30.61
CA LEU A 616 -6.56 -10.30 30.39
C LEU A 616 -6.62 -11.06 31.70
N GLU A 617 -5.62 -10.95 32.57
CA GLU A 617 -5.59 -11.61 33.86
C GLU A 617 -6.74 -11.14 34.76
N SER A 618 -7.08 -9.84 34.75
CA SER A 618 -8.17 -9.29 35.57
C SER A 618 -9.54 -9.82 35.19
N VAL A 619 -9.77 -10.09 33.90
CA VAL A 619 -11.08 -10.53 33.35
C VAL A 619 -11.19 -12.06 33.36
N PHE A 620 -10.17 -12.75 32.86
CA PHE A 620 -10.20 -14.19 32.66
C PHE A 620 -9.60 -15.00 33.83
N GLY A 621 -8.99 -14.31 34.79
CA GLY A 621 -8.33 -14.97 35.93
C GLY A 621 -7.03 -15.67 35.52
N LYS A 622 -6.52 -16.52 36.46
CA LYS A 622 -5.25 -17.24 36.25
C LYS A 622 -5.39 -18.58 35.52
N ASP A 623 -6.61 -18.98 35.20
CA ASP A 623 -6.85 -20.27 34.55
C ASP A 623 -6.73 -20.16 33.05
N PHE A 624 -6.78 -18.93 32.51
CA PHE A 624 -6.63 -18.61 31.11
C PHE A 624 -5.43 -17.70 30.87
N THR A 625 -4.75 -17.90 29.77
CA THR A 625 -3.80 -16.93 29.22
C THR A 625 -3.92 -16.90 27.72
N PHE A 626 -3.71 -15.74 27.13
CA PHE A 626 -3.88 -15.51 25.70
C PHE A 626 -2.60 -14.96 25.11
N GLN A 627 -2.10 -15.60 24.08
CA GLN A 627 -0.97 -15.07 23.31
C GLN A 627 -1.50 -14.22 22.17
N LEU A 628 -1.70 -12.92 22.42
CA LEU A 628 -2.19 -11.95 21.45
C LEU A 628 -1.07 -11.33 20.60
N TYR A 629 0.17 -11.54 21.00
CA TYR A 629 1.37 -11.05 20.35
C TYR A 629 2.54 -11.99 20.65
N LYS A 630 3.55 -11.91 19.80
CA LYS A 630 4.82 -12.61 20.00
C LYS A 630 5.97 -11.66 19.75
N GLU A 631 6.82 -11.49 20.74
CA GLU A 631 8.06 -10.75 20.57
C GLU A 631 9.07 -11.58 19.77
N ASN A 632 9.60 -10.99 18.72
CA ASN A 632 10.71 -11.56 17.98
C ASN A 632 12.01 -11.27 18.73
N THR A 633 12.61 -12.30 19.30
CA THR A 633 13.82 -12.21 20.12
C THR A 633 15.04 -11.65 19.37
N SER A 634 15.03 -11.66 18.04
CA SER A 634 16.15 -11.17 17.23
C SER A 634 16.15 -9.66 17.04
N ASN A 635 14.98 -9.03 16.95
CA ASN A 635 14.84 -7.59 16.70
C ASN A 635 13.96 -6.83 17.70
N GLY A 636 13.31 -7.56 18.62
CA GLY A 636 12.39 -7.00 19.64
C GLY A 636 11.13 -6.40 19.02
N GLU A 637 10.72 -6.84 17.82
CA GLU A 637 9.45 -6.45 17.18
C GLU A 637 8.34 -7.40 17.62
N TYR A 638 7.13 -6.86 17.74
CA TYR A 638 5.96 -7.65 18.10
C TYR A 638 5.16 -8.04 16.84
N ASP A 639 4.94 -9.35 16.67
CA ASP A 639 3.95 -9.85 15.69
C ASP A 639 2.60 -9.99 16.41
N THR A 640 1.64 -9.21 15.98
CA THR A 640 0.27 -9.17 16.53
C THR A 640 -0.73 -9.96 15.70
N ARG A 641 -0.28 -10.65 14.64
CA ARG A 641 -1.13 -11.44 13.75
C ARG A 641 -1.35 -12.84 14.28
N MET A 642 -1.66 -12.93 15.57
CA MET A 642 -1.94 -14.19 16.24
C MET A 642 -2.93 -13.99 17.39
N CYS A 643 -3.59 -15.02 17.74
CA CYS A 643 -4.33 -15.16 18.99
C CYS A 643 -4.44 -16.64 19.32
N GLU A 644 -3.77 -17.06 20.38
CA GLU A 644 -3.88 -18.41 20.89
C GLU A 644 -4.34 -18.38 22.34
N MET A 645 -5.26 -19.27 22.67
CA MET A 645 -5.78 -19.44 24.02
C MET A 645 -5.08 -20.62 24.70
N TYR A 646 -4.54 -20.38 25.87
CA TYR A 646 -3.95 -21.40 26.71
C TYR A 646 -4.74 -21.46 28.03
N VAL A 647 -4.94 -22.65 28.51
CA VAL A 647 -5.68 -22.92 29.72
C VAL A 647 -4.85 -23.80 30.64
N LYS A 648 -5.04 -23.70 31.95
CA LYS A 648 -4.40 -24.59 32.91
C LYS A 648 -4.96 -26.00 32.82
N ASP A 649 -4.07 -26.97 32.75
CA ASP A 649 -4.40 -28.39 32.89
C ASP A 649 -4.52 -28.80 34.37
N SER A 650 -4.74 -30.11 34.60
CA SER A 650 -4.80 -30.67 35.96
C SER A 650 -3.49 -30.61 36.74
N HIS A 651 -2.39 -30.16 36.14
CA HIS A 651 -1.08 -30.00 36.77
C HIS A 651 -0.65 -28.52 36.85
N ASP A 652 -1.60 -27.60 36.78
CA ASP A 652 -1.37 -26.14 36.77
C ASP A 652 -0.45 -25.65 35.63
N LYS A 653 -0.32 -26.41 34.53
CA LYS A 653 0.46 -26.00 33.34
C LYS A 653 -0.43 -25.42 32.28
N TYR A 654 0.00 -24.35 31.67
CA TYR A 654 -0.70 -23.78 30.53
C TYR A 654 -0.51 -24.66 29.28
N VAL A 655 -1.60 -25.11 28.72
CA VAL A 655 -1.68 -25.93 27.50
C VAL A 655 -2.61 -25.21 26.52
N ASN A 656 -2.26 -25.19 25.24
CA ASN A 656 -3.16 -24.66 24.23
C ASN A 656 -4.50 -25.39 24.28
N ILE A 657 -5.60 -24.64 24.27
CA ILE A 657 -6.95 -25.18 24.45
C ILE A 657 -7.29 -26.30 23.44
N SER A 658 -6.74 -26.25 22.24
CA SER A 658 -6.90 -27.29 21.24
C SER A 658 -6.18 -28.62 21.56
N ARG A 659 -5.30 -28.61 22.56
CA ARG A 659 -4.46 -29.76 22.97
C ARG A 659 -4.73 -30.24 24.39
N ILE A 660 -5.66 -29.59 25.07
CA ILE A 660 -6.06 -30.02 26.43
C ILE A 660 -6.79 -31.38 26.35
N ASN A 661 -6.75 -32.15 27.42
CA ASN A 661 -7.44 -33.44 27.46
C ASN A 661 -8.96 -33.25 27.31
N THR A 662 -9.61 -34.25 26.73
CA THR A 662 -11.05 -34.24 26.42
C THR A 662 -11.95 -34.10 27.67
N GLY A 663 -11.44 -34.44 28.86
CA GLY A 663 -12.17 -34.32 30.13
C GLY A 663 -12.21 -32.89 30.64
N LEU A 664 -11.11 -32.18 30.56
CA LEU A 664 -11.01 -30.83 31.10
C LEU A 664 -11.51 -29.76 30.10
N TYR A 665 -11.51 -30.08 28.81
CA TYR A 665 -11.92 -29.15 27.77
C TYR A 665 -13.34 -28.58 27.96
N PRO A 666 -14.38 -29.36 28.23
CA PRO A 666 -15.72 -28.85 28.43
C PRO A 666 -15.85 -27.88 29.62
N ILE A 667 -15.08 -28.13 30.70
CA ILE A 667 -15.04 -27.24 31.85
C ILE A 667 -14.43 -25.90 31.47
N ARG A 668 -13.27 -25.90 30.86
CA ARG A 668 -12.58 -24.68 30.43
C ARG A 668 -13.39 -23.91 29.40
N TRP A 669 -14.06 -24.60 28.49
CA TRP A 669 -14.98 -23.97 27.56
C TRP A 669 -16.17 -23.31 28.30
N ALA A 670 -16.79 -23.99 29.23
CA ALA A 670 -17.92 -23.47 30.01
C ALA A 670 -17.52 -22.24 30.84
N GLU A 671 -16.35 -22.27 31.46
CA GLU A 671 -15.77 -21.13 32.18
C GLU A 671 -15.57 -19.93 31.24
N PHE A 672 -14.95 -20.15 30.07
CA PHE A 672 -14.75 -19.13 29.10
C PHE A 672 -16.05 -18.52 28.58
N ILE A 673 -17.03 -19.37 28.19
CA ILE A 673 -18.35 -18.92 27.75
C ILE A 673 -19.11 -18.22 28.88
N GLY A 674 -18.92 -18.66 30.12
CA GLY A 674 -19.48 -17.97 31.30
C GLY A 674 -18.96 -16.52 31.41
N ILE A 675 -17.68 -16.29 31.16
CA ILE A 675 -17.09 -14.93 31.12
C ILE A 675 -17.68 -14.12 29.95
N VAL A 676 -17.80 -14.71 28.75
CA VAL A 676 -18.42 -14.07 27.58
C VAL A 676 -19.88 -13.69 27.90
N LYS A 677 -20.67 -14.62 28.41
CA LYS A 677 -22.07 -14.37 28.80
C LYS A 677 -22.17 -13.23 29.81
N LYS A 678 -21.34 -13.26 30.87
CA LYS A 678 -21.32 -12.23 31.88
C LYS A 678 -20.99 -10.85 31.30
N HIS A 679 -19.98 -10.76 30.46
CA HIS A 679 -19.58 -9.50 29.84
C HIS A 679 -20.72 -8.89 29.01
N TYR A 680 -21.42 -9.71 28.22
CA TYR A 680 -22.51 -9.24 27.35
C TYR A 680 -23.90 -9.24 28.02
N ASN A 681 -23.94 -9.48 29.33
CA ASN A 681 -25.18 -9.58 30.10
C ASN A 681 -26.19 -10.59 29.49
N VAL A 682 -25.67 -11.78 29.17
CA VAL A 682 -26.45 -12.91 28.67
C VAL A 682 -26.87 -13.77 29.85
N PRO A 683 -28.14 -14.23 29.93
CA PRO A 683 -28.59 -15.10 31.00
C PRO A 683 -27.85 -16.45 30.99
N GLN A 684 -27.82 -17.11 32.16
CA GLN A 684 -27.45 -18.51 32.21
C GLN A 684 -28.45 -19.32 31.36
N THR A 685 -27.95 -20.28 30.61
CA THR A 685 -28.77 -21.09 29.73
C THR A 685 -28.50 -22.58 29.99
N PHE A 686 -28.29 -23.34 28.96
CA PHE A 686 -27.87 -24.74 28.98
C PHE A 686 -26.56 -24.89 28.18
N VAL A 687 -25.89 -26.01 28.42
CA VAL A 687 -24.69 -26.39 27.66
C VAL A 687 -24.88 -27.80 27.06
N LEU A 688 -24.38 -28.00 25.86
CA LEU A 688 -24.39 -29.28 25.16
C LEU A 688 -22.98 -29.84 25.14
N ILE A 689 -22.75 -30.99 25.76
CA ILE A 689 -21.41 -31.59 25.88
C ILE A 689 -21.47 -33.03 25.46
N ASP A 690 -20.80 -33.36 24.38
CA ASP A 690 -20.66 -34.74 23.93
C ASP A 690 -19.47 -35.41 24.60
N GLU A 691 -19.60 -36.70 24.90
CA GLU A 691 -18.56 -37.58 25.49
C GLU A 691 -17.99 -37.12 26.84
N VAL A 692 -18.85 -36.95 27.83
CA VAL A 692 -18.46 -36.62 29.23
C VAL A 692 -17.75 -37.78 29.95
N SER A 693 -17.60 -38.94 29.33
CA SER A 693 -17.00 -40.14 29.93
C SER A 693 -15.56 -39.96 30.43
N SER A 694 -14.85 -38.96 29.92
CA SER A 694 -13.53 -38.58 30.40
C SER A 694 -13.57 -37.66 31.66
N LEU A 695 -14.76 -37.20 32.07
CA LEU A 695 -14.95 -36.41 33.30
C LEU A 695 -15.22 -37.32 34.50
N ASP A 696 -14.37 -37.22 35.52
CA ASP A 696 -14.65 -37.80 36.83
C ASP A 696 -15.83 -37.10 37.54
N SER A 697 -16.21 -37.60 38.71
CA SER A 697 -17.33 -37.05 39.47
C SER A 697 -17.07 -35.61 39.93
N GLU A 698 -15.81 -35.26 40.18
CA GLU A 698 -15.42 -33.92 40.63
C GLU A 698 -15.58 -32.90 39.52
N HIS A 699 -15.08 -33.20 38.33
CA HIS A 699 -15.23 -32.35 37.12
C HIS A 699 -16.70 -32.17 36.72
N ARG A 700 -17.55 -33.21 36.86
CA ARG A 700 -18.99 -33.10 36.61
C ARG A 700 -19.66 -32.15 37.61
N THR A 701 -19.30 -32.25 38.88
CA THR A 701 -19.81 -31.36 39.92
C THR A 701 -19.39 -29.89 39.66
N LEU A 702 -18.15 -29.67 39.23
CA LEU A 702 -17.69 -28.35 38.82
C LEU A 702 -18.49 -27.79 37.63
N LEU A 703 -18.74 -28.60 36.61
CA LEU A 703 -19.50 -28.18 35.43
C LEU A 703 -20.95 -27.78 35.79
N MET A 704 -21.60 -28.55 36.68
CA MET A 704 -22.91 -28.22 37.23
C MET A 704 -22.90 -26.97 38.12
N GLY A 705 -21.76 -26.68 38.77
CA GLY A 705 -21.57 -25.51 39.63
C GLY A 705 -21.61 -24.17 38.93
N PHE A 706 -21.42 -24.13 37.57
CA PHE A 706 -21.54 -22.88 36.81
C PHE A 706 -22.99 -22.37 36.66
N GLY A 707 -23.99 -23.08 37.19
CA GLY A 707 -25.38 -22.69 37.18
C GLY A 707 -26.09 -22.89 35.84
N GLU A 708 -25.40 -23.48 34.86
CA GLU A 708 -25.98 -23.86 33.57
C GLU A 708 -26.71 -25.21 33.70
N GLN A 709 -27.73 -25.42 32.91
CA GLN A 709 -28.34 -26.75 32.70
C GLN A 709 -27.43 -27.57 31.80
N VAL A 710 -26.93 -28.69 32.21
CA VAL A 710 -26.02 -29.55 31.46
C VAL A 710 -26.79 -30.65 30.74
N LEU A 711 -26.64 -30.71 29.41
CA LEU A 711 -27.12 -31.84 28.63
C LEU A 711 -25.86 -32.51 28.03
N ALA A 712 -25.60 -33.73 28.48
CA ALA A 712 -24.32 -34.37 28.16
C ALA A 712 -24.49 -35.88 27.86
N THR A 713 -23.56 -36.39 27.04
CA THR A 713 -23.45 -37.82 26.78
C THR A 713 -22.22 -38.41 27.45
N SER A 714 -22.30 -39.68 27.82
CA SER A 714 -21.16 -40.41 28.34
C SER A 714 -21.11 -41.85 27.76
N VAL A 715 -19.91 -42.40 27.67
CA VAL A 715 -19.74 -43.82 27.31
C VAL A 715 -19.80 -44.67 28.59
N SER A 716 -20.52 -45.75 28.51
CA SER A 716 -20.57 -46.80 29.58
C SER A 716 -20.72 -48.16 28.91
N ASP A 717 -20.56 -49.23 29.66
CA ASP A 717 -20.73 -50.60 29.15
C ASP A 717 -22.20 -51.04 28.97
N ASN A 718 -23.16 -50.16 29.28
CA ASN A 718 -24.57 -50.44 29.16
C ASN A 718 -25.00 -50.60 27.72
N ASN A 719 -25.73 -51.70 27.41
CA ASN A 719 -26.24 -51.97 26.07
C ASN A 719 -27.48 -51.13 25.70
N ALA A 720 -28.05 -50.40 26.61
CA ALA A 720 -29.12 -49.44 26.42
C ALA A 720 -28.68 -48.05 26.94
N ILE A 721 -29.35 -47.01 26.46
CA ILE A 721 -29.11 -45.65 27.01
C ILE A 721 -29.73 -45.57 28.41
N GLU A 722 -28.88 -45.28 29.40
CA GLU A 722 -29.29 -44.88 30.74
C GLU A 722 -29.50 -43.36 30.77
N GLU A 723 -30.64 -42.91 31.20
CA GLU A 723 -31.01 -41.50 31.30
C GLU A 723 -30.95 -41.06 32.77
N VAL A 724 -30.09 -40.10 33.06
CA VAL A 724 -29.96 -39.52 34.42
C VAL A 724 -30.37 -38.07 34.35
N ILE A 725 -31.39 -37.67 35.11
CA ILE A 725 -31.89 -36.30 35.21
C ILE A 725 -31.62 -35.82 36.66
N GLU A 726 -30.72 -34.84 36.80
CA GLU A 726 -30.21 -34.34 38.08
C GLU A 726 -30.51 -32.84 38.27
#